data_bf37e40ca85232638a8d954a814cc995
#
_entry.id   bf37e40ca85232638a8d954a814cc995
#
_cell.length_a   1.000
_cell.length_b   1.000
_cell.length_c   1.000
_cell.angle_alpha   90.00
_cell.angle_beta   90.00
_cell.angle_gamma   90.00
#
_symmetry.space_group_name_H-M   'P 1'
#
loop_
_entity.id
_entity.type
_entity.pdbx_description
1 polymer ?
#
loop_
_entity_poly.entity_id
_entity_poly.type
_entity_poly.pdbx_seq_one_letter_code
_entity_poly.pdbx_strand_id
1 'polypeptide(L)'
;MARDSIRILGARQHNLKNLSLEIPREKLVVVTGLSGSGKSSLAFDTLYAEGQRRYVESLSAYARQFLDQLQKPDVDFIEGLSPAIAIEQRHSSGNPRSTIATTTEIYDYLRLLYSSIGQPHDPATGEPVNRLSPEQIVDRILAFPEEGRIMILAPLVLDERGEFRDVLERLKREGFLRARIDGVVVEIGGQHPVTRLASGAAHCIEVVIDRLVLKDGVRGRLAESVDMALKWGRNRIGVLLQTQGDGPWAEHVFSTAYVNAVTGFQMPVLTPKHFSFNSHLGACPECQGLGTRQEIDPDLLVPDPDKTLAEGAVAAWTKVGKRLEAFYRSLLGHLAAHYKVSMDVPWNQLPEEFCEVILHGSGGEVLALPSLDDSGSAPQVFEGAVLQLQNLFAVTESESTRQRLRHFMGTRVCPRCNGARLRPELLAVTVTSRVGDRDVKTGIADFCGLTVEGAKHFVEGLALSEQQEFVTAEIRRELGNRLRFLNEVGLGYLSLDRQSGTLSGGEAQRIRLATQIGSGLAGCLYVLDEPSIGLHQRDNDRLIETLRKLRDLGNSVVVVEHDEDTIRAADYVLDLGPGAGVRGGYIVAAGTPLEIQQSEASLTGQYLSGAVRIPIPKHRVRPETPHERLDRGHIPPGWLSVIGARENNLKQVDAHFPLGLFTCVTGVSGSGKSTLVDDVLRRVLSRKLHRSKERPGLHQSVVGIEQVDKVIVIDQSPIGRTPRSNPVTYAGAFGAIRELFAGLPASRVRGYDAGRFSFNVKGGRCEACEGDGVKRIEMHFLADVFVECEVCHGRRYNRETLEITYKGRNIADVLDMNVDEACRFFRNIPQAFDKLVALEDVGLGYVRLGQSGSTLSGGEAQRVKLAAELARKSTGRTVYIMDEPTTGLHFADIHKLLEVLLKLRDAGNTLIVIEHNLEVIKTADWILDLGPEGGAAGGEIVVEGPPEVVAKCLLSHTGRYLSRMLG
;
A
#
# COMPACT_ATOMS: atom_id res chain seq x y z
N MET A 1 20.37 -36.99 -19.04
CA MET A 1 21.12 -35.73 -19.22
C MET A 1 20.14 -34.59 -19.15
N ALA A 2 20.31 -33.63 -18.26
CA ALA A 2 19.49 -32.43 -18.26
C ALA A 2 19.70 -31.71 -19.62
N ARG A 3 18.59 -31.34 -20.28
CA ARG A 3 18.70 -30.62 -21.55
C ARG A 3 19.12 -29.18 -21.29
N ASP A 4 20.01 -28.68 -22.09
CA ASP A 4 20.59 -27.33 -21.91
C ASP A 4 19.69 -26.21 -22.44
N SER A 5 18.52 -26.55 -23.01
CA SER A 5 17.57 -25.58 -23.58
C SER A 5 16.11 -25.95 -23.30
N ILE A 6 15.24 -24.93 -23.22
CA ILE A 6 13.80 -25.03 -23.31
C ILE A 6 13.41 -24.96 -24.79
N ARG A 7 12.79 -26.00 -25.33
CA ARG A 7 12.38 -26.05 -26.74
C ARG A 7 10.87 -25.88 -26.84
N ILE A 8 10.43 -24.89 -27.58
CA ILE A 8 9.02 -24.59 -27.89
C ILE A 8 8.79 -24.90 -29.35
N LEU A 9 7.70 -25.62 -29.65
CA LEU A 9 7.25 -25.93 -31.00
C LEU A 9 5.80 -25.50 -31.17
N GLY A 10 5.53 -24.69 -32.17
CA GLY A 10 4.18 -24.34 -32.62
C GLY A 10 3.37 -23.48 -31.64
N ALA A 11 3.96 -22.48 -30.99
CA ALA A 11 3.20 -21.58 -30.10
C ALA A 11 2.33 -20.62 -30.90
N ARG A 12 1.01 -20.63 -30.63
CA ARG A 12 -0.03 -19.86 -31.33
C ARG A 12 -0.91 -19.04 -30.39
N GLN A 13 -0.48 -18.91 -29.12
CA GLN A 13 -1.27 -18.19 -28.12
C GLN A 13 -1.44 -16.71 -28.53
N HIS A 14 -2.69 -16.22 -28.49
CA HIS A 14 -3.05 -14.85 -28.87
C HIS A 14 -2.58 -14.43 -30.28
N ASN A 15 -1.58 -13.56 -30.37
CA ASN A 15 -1.06 -13.07 -31.63
C ASN A 15 0.19 -13.81 -32.13
N LEU A 16 0.70 -14.82 -31.41
CA LEU A 16 1.87 -15.60 -31.82
C LEU A 16 1.61 -16.38 -33.12
N LYS A 17 2.59 -16.38 -34.02
CA LYS A 17 2.48 -16.93 -35.37
C LYS A 17 3.21 -18.27 -35.51
N ASN A 18 2.70 -19.29 -34.79
CA ASN A 18 3.25 -20.65 -34.85
C ASN A 18 4.75 -20.70 -34.56
N LEU A 19 5.14 -20.05 -33.45
CA LEU A 19 6.55 -19.89 -33.09
C LEU A 19 7.19 -21.22 -32.70
N SER A 20 8.40 -21.46 -33.25
CA SER A 20 9.29 -22.55 -32.85
C SER A 20 10.65 -21.97 -32.51
N LEU A 21 11.10 -22.16 -31.26
CA LEU A 21 12.34 -21.55 -30.77
C LEU A 21 12.97 -22.38 -29.65
N GLU A 22 14.26 -22.13 -29.40
CA GLU A 22 15.02 -22.69 -28.29
C GLU A 22 15.49 -21.55 -27.37
N ILE A 23 15.26 -21.71 -26.08
CA ILE A 23 15.68 -20.77 -25.03
C ILE A 23 16.73 -21.47 -24.17
N PRO A 24 17.96 -20.91 -24.02
CA PRO A 24 18.98 -21.51 -23.18
C PRO A 24 18.56 -21.52 -21.70
N ARG A 25 18.84 -22.61 -20.99
CA ARG A 25 18.60 -22.74 -19.55
C ARG A 25 19.74 -22.12 -18.74
N GLU A 26 19.47 -21.80 -17.47
CA GLU A 26 20.44 -21.24 -16.53
C GLU A 26 21.08 -19.94 -17.07
N LYS A 27 20.27 -19.16 -17.81
CA LYS A 27 20.66 -17.89 -18.43
C LYS A 27 19.66 -16.81 -18.08
N LEU A 28 20.13 -15.56 -18.13
CA LEU A 28 19.28 -14.37 -18.12
C LEU A 28 18.85 -14.10 -19.57
N VAL A 29 17.57 -14.38 -19.84
CA VAL A 29 16.96 -14.23 -21.17
C VAL A 29 16.02 -13.04 -21.15
N VAL A 30 16.24 -12.07 -22.04
CA VAL A 30 15.35 -10.92 -22.18
C VAL A 30 14.46 -11.10 -23.41
N VAL A 31 13.15 -10.95 -23.20
CA VAL A 31 12.13 -10.93 -24.26
C VAL A 31 11.74 -9.48 -24.50
N THR A 32 12.10 -8.94 -25.67
CA THR A 32 11.88 -7.53 -26.03
C THR A 32 11.10 -7.37 -27.33
N GLY A 33 10.84 -6.15 -27.77
CA GLY A 33 10.11 -5.80 -28.99
C GLY A 33 8.99 -4.79 -28.74
N LEU A 34 8.31 -4.34 -29.79
CA LEU A 34 7.25 -3.33 -29.71
C LEU A 34 6.13 -3.69 -28.73
N SER A 35 5.44 -2.69 -28.18
CA SER A 35 4.21 -2.91 -27.40
C SER A 35 3.19 -3.66 -28.24
N GLY A 36 2.59 -4.74 -27.69
CA GLY A 36 1.64 -5.59 -28.42
C GLY A 36 2.28 -6.56 -29.43
N SER A 37 3.62 -6.76 -29.44
CA SER A 37 4.30 -7.72 -30.33
C SER A 37 4.13 -9.18 -29.94
N GLY A 38 3.61 -9.49 -28.70
CA GLY A 38 3.40 -10.86 -28.24
C GLY A 38 4.36 -11.32 -27.14
N LYS A 39 5.13 -10.42 -26.53
CA LYS A 39 6.10 -10.72 -25.46
C LYS A 39 5.47 -11.43 -24.27
N SER A 40 4.43 -10.85 -23.70
CA SER A 40 3.72 -11.42 -22.56
C SER A 40 3.00 -12.71 -22.93
N SER A 41 2.48 -12.82 -24.19
CA SER A 41 1.90 -14.08 -24.69
C SER A 41 2.91 -15.21 -24.75
N LEU A 42 4.18 -14.92 -25.07
CA LEU A 42 5.25 -15.93 -25.06
C LEU A 42 5.67 -16.25 -23.62
N ALA A 43 5.99 -15.23 -22.82
CA ALA A 43 6.60 -15.40 -21.51
C ALA A 43 5.59 -15.91 -20.44
N PHE A 44 4.40 -15.30 -20.37
CA PHE A 44 3.40 -15.61 -19.34
C PHE A 44 2.35 -16.61 -19.85
N ASP A 45 1.65 -16.31 -20.98
CA ASP A 45 0.54 -17.12 -21.43
C ASP A 45 1.00 -18.45 -22.09
N THR A 46 2.29 -18.60 -22.41
CA THR A 46 2.85 -19.83 -22.98
C THR A 46 3.83 -20.52 -22.02
N LEU A 47 4.97 -19.91 -21.72
CA LEU A 47 6.03 -20.55 -20.92
C LEU A 47 5.60 -20.76 -19.45
N TYR A 48 5.20 -19.68 -18.80
CA TYR A 48 4.78 -19.75 -17.38
C TYR A 48 3.52 -20.61 -17.23
N ALA A 49 2.51 -20.36 -18.05
CA ALA A 49 1.24 -21.11 -17.97
C ALA A 49 1.44 -22.63 -18.11
N GLU A 50 2.27 -23.07 -19.07
CA GLU A 50 2.56 -24.51 -19.24
C GLU A 50 3.44 -25.05 -18.10
N GLY A 51 4.41 -24.29 -17.63
CA GLY A 51 5.25 -24.69 -16.49
C GLY A 51 4.45 -24.88 -15.21
N GLN A 52 3.55 -23.94 -14.91
CA GLN A 52 2.65 -24.02 -13.76
C GLN A 52 1.62 -25.13 -13.91
N ARG A 53 1.03 -25.29 -15.10
CA ARG A 53 0.08 -26.38 -15.38
C ARG A 53 0.70 -27.74 -15.08
N ARG A 54 1.92 -28.00 -15.56
CA ARG A 54 2.63 -29.27 -15.29
C ARG A 54 2.96 -29.45 -13.81
N TYR A 55 3.32 -28.38 -13.12
CA TYR A 55 3.56 -28.44 -11.68
C TYR A 55 2.27 -28.80 -10.93
N VAL A 56 1.15 -28.14 -11.23
CA VAL A 56 -0.16 -28.42 -10.61
C VAL A 56 -0.61 -29.84 -10.93
N GLU A 57 -0.41 -30.34 -12.15
CA GLU A 57 -0.74 -31.74 -12.51
C GLU A 57 0.07 -32.78 -11.72
N SER A 58 1.28 -32.43 -11.28
CA SER A 58 2.11 -33.31 -10.44
C SER A 58 1.63 -33.41 -8.99
N LEU A 59 0.75 -32.52 -8.54
CA LEU A 59 0.21 -32.50 -7.19
C LEU A 59 -0.91 -33.53 -6.99
N SER A 60 -1.23 -33.81 -5.73
CA SER A 60 -2.34 -34.70 -5.37
C SER A 60 -3.68 -34.17 -5.88
N ALA A 61 -4.65 -35.09 -6.12
CA ALA A 61 -6.00 -34.70 -6.57
C ALA A 61 -6.68 -33.72 -5.60
N TYR A 62 -6.42 -33.85 -4.30
CA TYR A 62 -6.93 -32.94 -3.27
C TYR A 62 -6.33 -31.53 -3.40
N ALA A 63 -5.01 -31.41 -3.54
CA ALA A 63 -4.35 -30.12 -3.71
C ALA A 63 -4.78 -29.40 -4.99
N ARG A 64 -5.03 -30.14 -6.08
CA ARG A 64 -5.53 -29.57 -7.36
C ARG A 64 -6.90 -28.90 -7.27
N GLN A 65 -7.76 -29.31 -6.32
CA GLN A 65 -9.08 -28.68 -6.13
C GLN A 65 -9.02 -27.25 -5.61
N PHE A 66 -7.91 -26.87 -4.99
CA PHE A 66 -7.71 -25.55 -4.39
C PHE A 66 -6.87 -24.61 -5.27
N LEU A 67 -6.40 -25.08 -6.42
CA LEU A 67 -5.56 -24.29 -7.32
C LEU A 67 -6.32 -24.00 -8.61
N ASP A 68 -6.17 -22.75 -9.08
CA ASP A 68 -6.74 -22.34 -10.37
C ASP A 68 -6.19 -23.23 -11.49
N GLN A 69 -7.08 -23.87 -12.24
CA GLN A 69 -6.71 -24.63 -13.42
C GLN A 69 -6.44 -23.62 -14.55
N LEU A 70 -5.16 -23.35 -14.79
CA LEU A 70 -4.75 -22.60 -15.97
C LEU A 70 -5.15 -23.35 -17.24
N GLN A 71 -5.73 -22.62 -18.18
CA GLN A 71 -6.04 -23.21 -19.49
C GLN A 71 -4.74 -23.64 -20.17
N LYS A 72 -4.77 -24.79 -20.83
CA LYS A 72 -3.64 -25.26 -21.63
C LYS A 72 -3.35 -24.24 -22.74
N PRO A 73 -2.12 -23.71 -22.81
CA PRO A 73 -1.76 -22.79 -23.88
C PRO A 73 -1.83 -23.46 -25.25
N ASP A 74 -2.14 -22.67 -26.29
CA ASP A 74 -2.14 -23.14 -27.67
C ASP A 74 -0.70 -23.28 -28.18
N VAL A 75 -0.13 -24.45 -27.93
CA VAL A 75 1.23 -24.84 -28.29
C VAL A 75 1.26 -26.32 -28.62
N ASP A 76 2.02 -26.72 -29.63
CA ASP A 76 2.13 -28.14 -29.99
C ASP A 76 2.92 -28.90 -28.93
N PHE A 77 4.05 -28.35 -28.52
CA PHE A 77 4.93 -29.03 -27.57
C PHE A 77 5.91 -28.06 -26.90
N ILE A 78 6.17 -28.23 -25.59
CA ILE A 78 7.26 -27.56 -24.87
C ILE A 78 8.05 -28.60 -24.09
N GLU A 79 9.35 -28.58 -24.21
CA GLU A 79 10.30 -29.50 -23.57
C GLU A 79 11.34 -28.73 -22.76
N GLY A 80 11.87 -29.33 -21.69
CA GLY A 80 12.92 -28.75 -20.87
C GLY A 80 12.44 -27.73 -19.82
N LEU A 81 11.11 -27.58 -19.61
CA LEU A 81 10.57 -26.69 -18.58
C LEU A 81 10.93 -27.16 -17.17
N SER A 82 11.38 -26.22 -16.35
CA SER A 82 11.46 -26.34 -14.88
C SER A 82 10.17 -25.82 -14.22
N PRO A 83 9.97 -26.07 -12.90
CA PRO A 83 8.91 -25.40 -12.16
C PRO A 83 8.97 -23.90 -12.36
N ALA A 84 7.86 -23.29 -12.76
CA ALA A 84 7.82 -21.88 -13.15
C ALA A 84 7.24 -21.00 -12.05
N ILE A 85 7.87 -19.86 -11.82
CA ILE A 85 7.46 -18.81 -10.87
C ILE A 85 7.31 -17.50 -11.64
N ALA A 86 6.11 -16.89 -11.57
CA ALA A 86 5.86 -15.57 -12.17
C ALA A 86 5.95 -14.45 -11.14
N ILE A 87 6.56 -13.36 -11.54
CA ILE A 87 6.61 -12.11 -10.77
C ILE A 87 6.01 -11.00 -11.62
N GLU A 88 4.68 -10.91 -11.55
CA GLU A 88 3.89 -9.93 -12.32
C GLU A 88 3.70 -8.63 -11.54
N GLN A 89 3.42 -7.55 -12.28
CA GLN A 89 3.12 -6.22 -11.76
C GLN A 89 1.63 -6.10 -11.38
N ARG A 90 1.12 -6.96 -10.51
CA ARG A 90 -0.25 -6.81 -10.01
C ARG A 90 -0.25 -5.96 -8.73
N HIS A 91 -1.13 -4.98 -8.68
CA HIS A 91 -1.41 -4.28 -7.42
C HIS A 91 -1.85 -5.29 -6.37
N SER A 92 -1.20 -5.29 -5.22
CA SER A 92 -1.60 -6.13 -4.09
C SER A 92 -3.03 -5.77 -3.69
N SER A 93 -3.86 -6.78 -3.42
CA SER A 93 -5.21 -6.57 -2.88
C SER A 93 -5.11 -5.68 -1.63
N GLY A 94 -5.96 -4.67 -1.55
CA GLY A 94 -5.94 -3.66 -0.48
C GLY A 94 -6.33 -4.19 0.91
N ASN A 95 -5.70 -5.28 1.37
CA ASN A 95 -5.89 -5.74 2.74
C ASN A 95 -5.16 -4.76 3.69
N PRO A 96 -5.89 -4.01 4.53
CA PRO A 96 -5.29 -3.01 5.41
C PRO A 96 -4.37 -3.59 6.49
N ARG A 97 -4.39 -4.92 6.69
CA ARG A 97 -3.50 -5.62 7.62
C ARG A 97 -2.18 -6.05 6.99
N SER A 98 -2.06 -6.00 5.68
CA SER A 98 -0.85 -6.39 4.97
C SER A 98 0.17 -5.24 4.98
N THR A 99 1.37 -5.52 5.50
CA THR A 99 2.51 -4.60 5.53
C THR A 99 3.71 -5.24 4.86
N ILE A 100 4.77 -4.46 4.61
CA ILE A 100 6.02 -5.00 4.09
C ILE A 100 6.55 -6.10 5.00
N ALA A 101 6.59 -5.87 6.32
CA ALA A 101 7.04 -6.87 7.29
C ALA A 101 6.27 -8.18 7.22
N THR A 102 4.93 -8.14 6.99
CA THR A 102 4.12 -9.35 6.89
C THR A 102 4.25 -10.05 5.54
N THR A 103 4.35 -9.28 4.46
CA THR A 103 4.46 -9.84 3.10
C THR A 103 5.82 -10.52 2.87
N THR A 104 6.86 -10.07 3.56
CA THR A 104 8.22 -10.60 3.50
C THR A 104 8.52 -11.64 4.58
N GLU A 105 7.52 -12.01 5.39
CA GLU A 105 7.64 -12.91 6.55
C GLU A 105 8.59 -12.39 7.66
N ILE A 106 9.15 -11.20 7.52
CA ILE A 106 10.01 -10.57 8.53
C ILE A 106 9.26 -10.48 9.87
N TYR A 107 7.97 -10.12 9.83
CA TYR A 107 7.14 -10.01 11.03
C TYR A 107 7.01 -11.33 11.79
N ASP A 108 7.01 -12.47 11.11
CA ASP A 108 6.92 -13.79 11.75
C ASP A 108 8.19 -14.11 12.55
N TYR A 109 9.35 -13.77 11.99
CA TYR A 109 10.62 -13.91 12.71
C TYR A 109 10.76 -12.88 13.84
N LEU A 110 10.23 -11.67 13.69
CA LEU A 110 10.20 -10.68 14.79
C LEU A 110 9.36 -11.17 15.96
N ARG A 111 8.19 -11.77 15.70
CA ARG A 111 7.36 -12.36 16.78
C ARG A 111 8.11 -13.45 17.54
N LEU A 112 8.89 -14.27 16.84
CA LEU A 112 9.76 -15.28 17.48
C LEU A 112 10.87 -14.61 18.29
N LEU A 113 11.54 -13.60 17.75
CA LEU A 113 12.62 -12.90 18.43
C LEU A 113 12.12 -12.23 19.72
N TYR A 114 11.06 -11.42 19.64
CA TYR A 114 10.51 -10.71 20.79
C TYR A 114 9.92 -11.64 21.86
N SER A 115 9.35 -12.77 21.47
CA SER A 115 8.87 -13.76 22.44
C SER A 115 9.99 -14.54 23.13
N SER A 116 11.16 -14.67 22.49
CA SER A 116 12.30 -15.44 23.01
C SER A 116 13.21 -14.62 23.92
N ILE A 117 13.53 -13.38 23.52
CA ILE A 117 14.51 -12.54 24.21
C ILE A 117 13.99 -11.16 24.64
N GLY A 118 12.74 -10.83 24.29
CA GLY A 118 12.15 -9.53 24.62
C GLY A 118 12.07 -9.31 26.12
N GLN A 119 12.54 -8.14 26.60
CA GLN A 119 12.44 -7.71 27.98
C GLN A 119 11.15 -6.93 28.18
N PRO A 120 10.19 -7.43 28.97
CA PRO A 120 8.99 -6.68 29.31
C PRO A 120 9.29 -5.51 30.24
N HIS A 121 8.55 -4.43 30.07
CA HIS A 121 8.55 -3.28 30.95
C HIS A 121 7.13 -2.97 31.40
N ASP A 122 6.99 -2.36 32.56
CA ASP A 122 5.70 -1.87 33.05
C ASP A 122 5.30 -0.63 32.21
N PRO A 123 4.15 -0.63 31.52
CA PRO A 123 3.73 0.51 30.70
C PRO A 123 3.58 1.82 31.46
N ALA A 124 3.29 1.77 32.77
CA ALA A 124 3.09 2.96 33.60
C ALA A 124 4.39 3.57 34.11
N THR A 125 5.38 2.74 34.47
CA THR A 125 6.64 3.20 35.09
C THR A 125 7.85 3.09 34.18
N GLY A 126 7.76 2.29 33.09
CA GLY A 126 8.90 1.98 32.22
C GLY A 126 9.94 1.05 32.83
N GLU A 127 9.72 0.56 34.07
CA GLU A 127 10.66 -0.33 34.73
C GLU A 127 10.65 -1.75 34.16
N PRO A 128 11.80 -2.44 34.07
CA PRO A 128 11.85 -3.79 33.56
C PRO A 128 11.16 -4.77 34.51
N VAL A 129 10.29 -5.60 33.96
CA VAL A 129 9.57 -6.64 34.67
C VAL A 129 10.30 -7.97 34.46
N ASN A 130 10.79 -8.55 35.53
CA ASN A 130 11.56 -9.78 35.46
C ASN A 130 10.78 -10.97 36.00
N ARG A 131 11.08 -12.15 35.45
CA ARG A 131 10.65 -13.44 36.00
C ARG A 131 11.88 -14.16 36.59
N LEU A 132 11.64 -14.94 37.59
CA LEU A 132 12.68 -15.77 38.19
C LEU A 132 12.32 -17.25 37.97
N SER A 133 13.31 -18.10 37.72
CA SER A 133 13.06 -19.54 37.81
C SER A 133 12.90 -19.95 39.30
N PRO A 134 12.22 -21.06 39.59
CA PRO A 134 12.13 -21.57 40.97
C PRO A 134 13.51 -21.70 41.64
N GLU A 135 14.52 -22.19 40.91
CA GLU A 135 15.89 -22.31 41.40
C GLU A 135 16.51 -20.94 41.76
N GLN A 136 16.29 -19.94 40.87
CA GLN A 136 16.75 -18.57 41.11
C GLN A 136 16.05 -17.92 42.32
N ILE A 137 14.78 -18.25 42.58
CA ILE A 137 14.05 -17.81 43.77
C ILE A 137 14.71 -18.42 45.02
N VAL A 138 14.98 -19.72 44.98
CA VAL A 138 15.69 -20.44 46.06
C VAL A 138 17.06 -19.79 46.32
N ASP A 139 17.85 -19.57 45.26
CA ASP A 139 19.18 -18.96 45.39
C ASP A 139 19.12 -17.55 45.97
N ARG A 140 18.15 -16.74 45.59
CA ARG A 140 17.93 -15.39 46.15
C ARG A 140 17.50 -15.43 47.61
N ILE A 141 16.69 -16.41 48.02
CA ILE A 141 16.29 -16.57 49.43
C ILE A 141 17.47 -17.06 50.22
N LEU A 142 18.31 -17.95 49.71
CA LEU A 142 19.53 -18.42 50.38
C LEU A 142 20.62 -17.32 50.53
N ALA A 143 20.57 -16.27 49.70
CA ALA A 143 21.44 -15.11 49.80
C ALA A 143 21.03 -14.13 50.93
N PHE A 144 19.93 -14.35 51.63
CA PHE A 144 19.56 -13.60 52.82
C PHE A 144 20.52 -13.94 54.00
N PRO A 145 20.61 -13.10 55.02
CA PRO A 145 21.50 -13.35 56.13
C PRO A 145 21.31 -14.70 56.79
N GLU A 146 22.41 -15.37 57.13
CA GLU A 146 22.42 -16.64 57.88
C GLU A 146 21.69 -16.47 59.24
N GLU A 147 21.04 -17.54 59.69
CA GLU A 147 20.17 -17.56 60.87
C GLU A 147 18.89 -16.70 60.77
N GLY A 148 18.64 -16.05 59.63
CA GLY A 148 17.42 -15.35 59.36
C GLY A 148 16.19 -16.28 59.43
N ARG A 149 15.15 -15.83 60.11
CA ARG A 149 13.88 -16.56 60.14
C ARG A 149 13.06 -16.14 58.94
N ILE A 150 12.62 -17.08 58.13
CA ILE A 150 11.79 -16.79 56.99
C ILE A 150 10.41 -17.46 57.10
N MET A 151 9.40 -16.82 56.52
CA MET A 151 8.07 -17.37 56.35
C MET A 151 7.71 -17.29 54.89
N ILE A 152 7.39 -18.44 54.30
CA ILE A 152 7.03 -18.58 52.89
C ILE A 152 5.50 -18.51 52.78
N LEU A 153 5.01 -17.55 51.95
CA LEU A 153 3.61 -17.24 51.77
C LEU A 153 3.20 -17.48 50.34
N ALA A 154 1.99 -17.98 50.14
CA ALA A 154 1.37 -18.04 48.80
C ALA A 154 0.13 -17.11 48.78
N PRO A 155 0.13 -16.03 48.00
CA PRO A 155 -0.99 -15.09 47.90
C PRO A 155 -2.14 -15.73 47.12
N LEU A 156 -3.33 -15.72 47.73
CA LEU A 156 -4.57 -16.28 47.17
C LEU A 156 -5.58 -15.22 46.77
N VAL A 157 -5.68 -14.17 47.60
CA VAL A 157 -6.56 -13.02 47.40
C VAL A 157 -5.73 -11.77 47.60
N LEU A 158 -5.81 -10.82 46.72
CA LEU A 158 -5.05 -9.56 46.77
C LEU A 158 -6.02 -8.38 46.56
N ASP A 159 -6.28 -7.65 47.64
CA ASP A 159 -7.12 -6.44 47.65
C ASP A 159 -8.53 -6.63 47.02
N GLU A 160 -9.19 -7.76 47.32
CA GLU A 160 -10.53 -8.06 46.82
C GLU A 160 -11.55 -7.97 47.96
N ARG A 161 -12.76 -7.53 47.63
CA ARG A 161 -13.90 -7.45 48.60
C ARG A 161 -14.67 -8.75 48.59
N GLY A 162 -14.98 -9.26 49.80
CA GLY A 162 -15.77 -10.47 49.94
C GLY A 162 -15.58 -11.17 51.30
N GLU A 163 -16.44 -12.09 51.67
CA GLU A 163 -16.36 -12.90 52.92
C GLU A 163 -15.36 -14.03 52.82
N PHE A 164 -14.96 -14.49 51.64
CA PHE A 164 -13.96 -15.52 51.32
C PHE A 164 -14.09 -16.84 52.10
N ARG A 165 -15.30 -17.23 52.50
CA ARG A 165 -15.57 -18.49 53.25
C ARG A 165 -15.04 -19.70 52.49
N ASP A 166 -15.31 -19.79 51.20
CA ASP A 166 -14.90 -20.93 50.36
C ASP A 166 -13.39 -21.07 50.29
N VAL A 167 -12.66 -19.96 50.26
CA VAL A 167 -11.19 -19.93 50.26
C VAL A 167 -10.67 -20.46 51.59
N LEU A 168 -11.22 -19.97 52.71
CA LEU A 168 -10.80 -20.39 54.08
C LEU A 168 -11.14 -21.87 54.36
N GLU A 169 -12.30 -22.34 53.94
CA GLU A 169 -12.70 -23.75 54.03
C GLU A 169 -11.84 -24.66 53.14
N ARG A 170 -11.47 -24.21 51.96
CA ARG A 170 -10.56 -24.92 51.06
C ARG A 170 -9.19 -25.09 51.71
N LEU A 171 -8.62 -24.02 52.25
CA LEU A 171 -7.32 -24.07 52.96
C LEU A 171 -7.33 -25.05 54.13
N LYS A 172 -8.42 -25.06 54.93
CA LYS A 172 -8.59 -26.00 56.04
C LYS A 172 -8.67 -27.48 55.58
N ARG A 173 -9.38 -27.72 54.48
CA ARG A 173 -9.48 -29.10 53.88
C ARG A 173 -8.17 -29.60 53.36
N GLU A 174 -7.34 -28.73 52.81
CA GLU A 174 -6.01 -29.08 52.28
C GLU A 174 -4.93 -29.16 53.38
N GLY A 175 -5.32 -28.94 54.66
CA GLY A 175 -4.45 -29.17 55.82
C GLY A 175 -3.58 -27.98 56.22
N PHE A 176 -3.83 -26.77 55.65
CA PHE A 176 -3.09 -25.59 56.08
C PHE A 176 -3.53 -25.12 57.46
N LEU A 177 -2.56 -24.82 58.33
CA LEU A 177 -2.83 -24.44 59.69
C LEU A 177 -2.92 -22.93 59.89
N ARG A 178 -2.27 -22.13 59.03
CA ARG A 178 -2.14 -20.68 59.17
C ARG A 178 -2.28 -19.95 57.85
N ALA A 179 -2.88 -18.79 57.92
CA ALA A 179 -2.87 -17.80 56.84
C ALA A 179 -2.49 -16.40 57.41
N ARG A 180 -1.93 -15.57 56.54
CA ARG A 180 -1.77 -14.13 56.80
C ARG A 180 -2.97 -13.43 56.17
N ILE A 181 -3.78 -12.78 56.96
CA ILE A 181 -4.97 -12.04 56.52
C ILE A 181 -4.76 -10.60 56.91
N ASP A 182 -4.82 -9.70 55.93
CA ASP A 182 -4.58 -8.26 56.09
C ASP A 182 -3.33 -7.94 56.89
N GLY A 183 -2.24 -8.66 56.62
CA GLY A 183 -0.95 -8.50 57.26
C GLY A 183 -0.79 -9.23 58.61
N VAL A 184 -1.84 -9.82 59.18
CA VAL A 184 -1.82 -10.51 60.46
C VAL A 184 -1.87 -12.04 60.24
N VAL A 185 -0.95 -12.79 60.87
CA VAL A 185 -0.94 -14.25 60.80
C VAL A 185 -1.97 -14.83 61.76
N VAL A 186 -2.97 -15.54 61.21
CA VAL A 186 -4.08 -16.14 61.97
C VAL A 186 -4.07 -17.67 61.81
N GLU A 187 -4.62 -18.39 62.79
CA GLU A 187 -4.81 -19.85 62.72
C GLU A 187 -6.16 -20.17 62.05
N ILE A 188 -6.11 -21.00 60.98
CA ILE A 188 -7.30 -21.46 60.25
C ILE A 188 -7.84 -22.75 60.86
N GLY A 189 -6.97 -23.55 61.49
CA GLY A 189 -7.27 -24.88 62.03
C GLY A 189 -7.37 -24.98 63.56
N GLY A 190 -7.32 -23.86 64.33
CA GLY A 190 -7.27 -23.82 65.80
C GLY A 190 -8.65 -23.90 66.47
N GLN A 191 -8.66 -23.73 67.83
CA GLN A 191 -9.92 -23.78 68.62
C GLN A 191 -10.88 -22.61 68.29
N HIS A 192 -10.37 -21.50 67.73
CA HIS A 192 -11.19 -20.33 67.28
C HIS A 192 -10.81 -19.93 65.84
N PRO A 193 -11.17 -20.73 64.85
CA PRO A 193 -10.79 -20.45 63.48
C PRO A 193 -11.53 -19.25 62.91
N VAL A 194 -10.83 -18.47 62.07
CA VAL A 194 -11.45 -17.43 61.24
C VAL A 194 -12.23 -18.13 60.13
N THR A 195 -13.57 -17.97 60.12
CA THR A 195 -14.43 -18.67 59.16
C THR A 195 -15.01 -17.76 58.07
N ARG A 196 -14.94 -16.44 58.25
CA ARG A 196 -15.42 -15.42 57.31
C ARG A 196 -14.78 -14.08 57.58
N LEU A 197 -14.67 -13.25 56.55
CA LEU A 197 -14.19 -11.88 56.61
C LEU A 197 -15.33 -10.87 56.40
N ALA A 198 -15.04 -9.60 56.60
CA ALA A 198 -16.04 -8.54 56.47
C ALA A 198 -16.34 -8.28 54.98
N SER A 199 -17.57 -8.47 54.55
CA SER A 199 -17.96 -8.36 53.14
C SER A 199 -17.74 -6.97 52.50
N GLY A 200 -17.65 -5.91 53.29
CA GLY A 200 -17.53 -4.52 52.82
C GLY A 200 -16.08 -4.01 52.70
N ALA A 201 -15.10 -4.74 53.25
CA ALA A 201 -13.69 -4.39 53.20
C ALA A 201 -12.95 -5.16 52.09
N ALA A 202 -11.89 -4.59 51.58
CA ALA A 202 -10.95 -5.29 50.71
C ALA A 202 -9.99 -6.09 51.61
N HIS A 203 -9.70 -7.33 51.22
CA HIS A 203 -8.87 -8.25 51.99
C HIS A 203 -7.72 -8.82 51.16
N CYS A 204 -6.60 -9.04 51.85
CA CYS A 204 -5.45 -9.80 51.32
C CYS A 204 -5.35 -11.11 52.10
N ILE A 205 -5.39 -12.26 51.43
CA ILE A 205 -5.27 -13.59 52.04
C ILE A 205 -4.07 -14.31 51.45
N GLU A 206 -3.10 -14.67 52.27
CA GLU A 206 -1.93 -15.43 51.90
C GLU A 206 -1.81 -16.65 52.81
N VAL A 207 -1.66 -17.84 52.20
CA VAL A 207 -1.46 -19.05 52.99
C VAL A 207 0.01 -19.18 53.43
N VAL A 208 0.26 -19.53 54.68
CA VAL A 208 1.61 -19.84 55.18
C VAL A 208 1.96 -21.28 54.75
N ILE A 209 2.93 -21.36 53.85
CA ILE A 209 3.39 -22.66 53.31
C ILE A 209 4.41 -23.28 54.28
N ASP A 210 5.43 -22.51 54.64
CA ASP A 210 6.46 -23.02 55.57
C ASP A 210 7.08 -21.88 56.40
N ARG A 211 7.78 -22.30 57.48
CA ARG A 211 8.59 -21.42 58.36
C ARG A 211 9.96 -22.06 58.55
N LEU A 212 10.98 -21.39 58.09
CA LEU A 212 12.35 -21.91 58.06
C LEU A 212 13.30 -20.97 58.73
N VAL A 213 14.40 -21.52 59.22
CA VAL A 213 15.59 -20.72 59.61
C VAL A 213 16.67 -21.04 58.58
N LEU A 214 17.25 -20.01 58.02
CA LEU A 214 18.29 -20.17 57.00
C LEU A 214 19.58 -20.68 57.67
N LYS A 215 19.96 -21.88 57.32
CA LYS A 215 21.18 -22.55 57.80
C LYS A 215 21.66 -23.55 56.77
N ASP A 216 22.87 -24.02 56.90
CA ASP A 216 23.37 -25.07 56.00
C ASP A 216 22.45 -26.29 55.94
N GLY A 217 22.23 -26.80 54.70
CA GLY A 217 21.40 -27.94 54.38
C GLY A 217 19.89 -27.70 54.23
N VAL A 218 19.41 -26.44 54.34
CA VAL A 218 17.97 -26.12 54.21
C VAL A 218 17.49 -26.09 52.75
N ARG A 219 18.40 -26.12 51.76
CA ARG A 219 18.11 -25.93 50.33
C ARG A 219 17.01 -26.85 49.78
N GLY A 220 17.07 -28.14 50.14
CA GLY A 220 16.06 -29.12 49.64
C GLY A 220 14.65 -28.80 50.11
N ARG A 221 14.48 -28.55 51.44
CA ARG A 221 13.18 -28.19 52.00
C ARG A 221 12.70 -26.80 51.52
N LEU A 222 13.60 -25.89 51.36
CA LEU A 222 13.28 -24.56 50.79
C LEU A 222 12.76 -24.71 49.36
N ALA A 223 13.37 -25.54 48.50
CA ALA A 223 12.92 -25.75 47.13
C ALA A 223 11.51 -26.36 47.08
N GLU A 224 11.22 -27.37 47.90
CA GLU A 224 9.87 -27.94 48.00
C GLU A 224 8.84 -26.92 48.48
N SER A 225 9.20 -26.08 49.45
CA SER A 225 8.32 -25.03 49.95
C SER A 225 8.06 -23.93 48.91
N VAL A 226 9.08 -23.56 48.14
CA VAL A 226 8.97 -22.60 47.01
C VAL A 226 8.07 -23.17 45.93
N ASP A 227 8.24 -24.41 45.49
CA ASP A 227 7.41 -25.04 44.48
C ASP A 227 5.93 -25.13 44.93
N MET A 228 5.70 -25.47 46.20
CA MET A 228 4.34 -25.50 46.76
C MET A 228 3.76 -24.08 46.83
N ALA A 229 4.51 -23.07 47.22
CA ALA A 229 4.08 -21.69 47.30
C ALA A 229 3.73 -21.16 45.89
N LEU A 230 4.54 -21.43 44.87
CA LEU A 230 4.28 -21.05 43.48
C LEU A 230 3.02 -21.72 42.91
N LYS A 231 2.78 -22.96 43.26
CA LYS A 231 1.57 -23.70 42.84
C LYS A 231 0.29 -23.07 43.42
N TRP A 232 0.28 -22.75 44.72
CA TRP A 232 -0.87 -22.14 45.39
C TRP A 232 -1.03 -20.65 45.05
N GLY A 233 0.07 -19.90 45.03
CA GLY A 233 0.13 -18.46 44.78
C GLY A 233 0.08 -18.09 43.26
N ARG A 234 -0.27 -19.02 42.36
CA ARG A 234 -0.36 -18.78 40.92
C ARG A 234 0.90 -18.08 40.36
N ASN A 235 2.03 -18.75 40.58
CA ASN A 235 3.37 -18.27 40.20
C ASN A 235 3.89 -17.06 40.98
N ARG A 236 3.30 -16.70 42.10
CA ARG A 236 3.76 -15.67 43.03
C ARG A 236 4.04 -16.28 44.41
N ILE A 237 5.06 -15.75 45.06
CA ILE A 237 5.46 -16.15 46.40
C ILE A 237 5.84 -14.88 47.20
N GLY A 238 5.34 -14.80 48.44
CA GLY A 238 5.79 -13.84 49.43
C GLY A 238 6.78 -14.51 50.38
N VAL A 239 7.85 -13.82 50.70
CA VAL A 239 8.81 -14.28 51.71
C VAL A 239 8.97 -13.17 52.75
N LEU A 240 8.56 -13.46 53.98
CA LEU A 240 8.84 -12.58 55.10
C LEU A 240 10.18 -12.97 55.73
N LEU A 241 11.09 -12.03 55.93
CA LEU A 241 12.39 -12.20 56.54
C LEU A 241 12.46 -11.45 57.86
N GLN A 242 12.91 -12.11 58.88
CA GLN A 242 13.22 -11.54 60.21
C GLN A 242 14.68 -11.84 60.55
N THR A 243 15.50 -10.83 60.65
CA THR A 243 16.97 -10.92 60.86
C THR A 243 17.38 -10.79 62.33
N GLN A 244 16.55 -10.22 63.21
CA GLN A 244 16.83 -10.06 64.64
C GLN A 244 15.60 -10.49 65.46
N GLY A 245 15.78 -11.43 66.40
CA GLY A 245 14.84 -11.96 67.42
C GLY A 245 13.34 -11.56 67.21
N ASP A 246 12.92 -10.44 67.81
CA ASP A 246 11.56 -9.90 67.72
C ASP A 246 11.46 -8.65 66.84
N GLY A 247 12.40 -8.47 65.91
CA GLY A 247 12.37 -7.35 64.98
C GLY A 247 11.21 -7.43 63.94
N PRO A 248 10.99 -6.32 63.20
CA PRO A 248 9.94 -6.32 62.15
C PRO A 248 10.27 -7.29 61.03
N TRP A 249 9.22 -7.86 60.40
CA TRP A 249 9.31 -8.68 59.24
C TRP A 249 9.49 -7.84 57.98
N ALA A 250 10.55 -8.09 57.20
CA ALA A 250 10.74 -7.49 55.87
C ALA A 250 10.07 -8.40 54.83
N GLU A 251 9.26 -7.82 53.96
CA GLU A 251 8.54 -8.57 52.96
C GLU A 251 9.28 -8.51 51.60
N HIS A 252 9.49 -9.67 50.99
CA HIS A 252 10.07 -9.84 49.67
C HIS A 252 9.09 -10.64 48.81
N VAL A 253 8.75 -10.14 47.62
CA VAL A 253 7.86 -10.82 46.68
C VAL A 253 8.69 -11.33 45.50
N PHE A 254 8.50 -12.62 45.18
CA PHE A 254 9.11 -13.23 43.99
C PHE A 254 8.02 -13.80 43.08
N SER A 255 8.32 -13.92 41.78
CA SER A 255 7.37 -14.47 40.83
C SER A 255 8.11 -15.19 39.72
N THR A 256 7.51 -16.32 39.27
CA THR A 256 7.90 -16.98 38.02
C THR A 256 7.17 -16.44 36.81
N ALA A 257 6.16 -15.58 37.00
CA ALA A 257 5.54 -14.75 35.96
C ALA A 257 6.20 -13.36 35.96
N TYR A 258 6.05 -12.64 34.87
CA TYR A 258 6.46 -11.24 34.77
C TYR A 258 5.57 -10.35 35.64
N VAL A 259 6.08 -9.85 36.75
CA VAL A 259 5.34 -9.02 37.72
C VAL A 259 6.19 -7.85 38.16
N ASN A 260 5.60 -6.64 38.12
CA ASN A 260 6.16 -5.50 38.81
C ASN A 260 5.65 -5.50 40.29
N ALA A 261 6.55 -5.61 41.24
CA ALA A 261 6.19 -5.70 42.66
C ALA A 261 5.55 -4.40 43.19
N VAL A 262 5.85 -3.26 42.58
CA VAL A 262 5.40 -1.93 43.04
C VAL A 262 4.00 -1.62 42.52
N THR A 263 3.79 -1.81 41.23
CA THR A 263 2.50 -1.46 40.58
C THR A 263 1.49 -2.61 40.55
N GLY A 264 1.94 -3.84 40.82
CA GLY A 264 1.14 -5.05 40.68
C GLY A 264 0.91 -5.45 39.22
N PHE A 265 1.49 -4.76 38.24
CA PHE A 265 1.36 -5.08 36.81
C PHE A 265 1.87 -6.49 36.54
N GLN A 266 1.09 -7.27 35.81
CA GLN A 266 1.40 -8.66 35.46
C GLN A 266 1.36 -8.83 33.94
N MET A 267 2.34 -9.55 33.41
CA MET A 267 2.38 -9.94 32.03
C MET A 267 2.40 -11.47 31.91
N PRO A 268 1.61 -12.07 31.00
CA PRO A 268 1.65 -13.51 30.77
C PRO A 268 3.00 -13.93 30.19
N VAL A 269 3.28 -15.25 30.18
CA VAL A 269 4.42 -15.78 29.47
C VAL A 269 4.28 -15.45 27.99
N LEU A 270 5.28 -14.74 27.47
CA LEU A 270 5.25 -14.25 26.09
C LEU A 270 5.36 -15.41 25.10
N THR A 271 4.46 -15.40 24.12
CA THR A 271 4.46 -16.34 23.00
C THR A 271 4.35 -15.55 21.70
N PRO A 272 4.73 -16.12 20.54
CA PRO A 272 4.62 -15.42 19.26
C PRO A 272 3.18 -14.95 18.92
N LYS A 273 2.14 -15.57 19.50
CA LYS A 273 0.74 -15.18 19.33
C LYS A 273 0.41 -13.85 20.00
N HIS A 274 1.10 -13.49 21.10
CA HIS A 274 0.94 -12.19 21.76
C HIS A 274 1.42 -11.04 20.87
N PHE A 275 2.43 -11.24 20.05
CA PHE A 275 2.94 -10.24 19.12
C PHE A 275 2.24 -10.24 17.75
N SER A 276 1.12 -10.96 17.62
CA SER A 276 0.34 -10.97 16.37
C SER A 276 -0.87 -10.03 16.47
N PHE A 277 -0.91 -9.00 15.64
CA PHE A 277 -2.08 -8.12 15.54
C PHE A 277 -3.30 -8.76 14.85
N ASN A 278 -3.16 -10.01 14.35
CA ASN A 278 -4.26 -10.84 13.85
C ASN A 278 -4.78 -11.81 14.92
N SER A 279 -4.14 -11.86 16.09
CA SER A 279 -4.54 -12.71 17.22
C SER A 279 -5.29 -11.87 18.26
N HIS A 280 -6.35 -12.41 18.86
CA HIS A 280 -7.07 -11.79 19.96
C HIS A 280 -6.19 -11.54 21.21
N LEU A 281 -5.09 -12.29 21.37
CA LEU A 281 -4.12 -12.09 22.45
C LEU A 281 -3.26 -10.84 22.23
N GLY A 282 -2.93 -10.52 20.98
CA GLY A 282 -2.03 -9.43 20.64
C GLY A 282 -2.69 -8.17 20.11
N ALA A 283 -3.80 -8.30 19.40
CA ALA A 283 -4.47 -7.19 18.75
C ALA A 283 -4.96 -6.12 19.72
N CYS A 284 -4.76 -4.86 19.38
CA CYS A 284 -5.38 -3.74 20.09
C CYS A 284 -6.90 -3.94 20.14
N PRO A 285 -7.53 -3.95 21.33
CA PRO A 285 -8.96 -4.25 21.44
C PRO A 285 -9.85 -3.20 20.77
N GLU A 286 -9.38 -1.98 20.59
CA GLU A 286 -10.14 -0.88 20.02
C GLU A 286 -10.17 -0.89 18.50
N CYS A 287 -9.02 -1.04 17.84
CA CYS A 287 -8.91 -1.11 16.37
C CYS A 287 -8.83 -2.54 15.83
N GLN A 288 -8.88 -3.56 16.70
CA GLN A 288 -8.80 -4.97 16.33
C GLN A 288 -7.60 -5.31 15.41
N GLY A 289 -6.46 -4.66 15.66
CA GLY A 289 -5.22 -4.87 14.92
C GLY A 289 -5.11 -4.11 13.60
N LEU A 290 -6.04 -3.19 13.29
CA LEU A 290 -5.97 -2.35 12.09
C LEU A 290 -5.00 -1.18 12.22
N GLY A 291 -4.78 -0.67 13.44
CA GLY A 291 -4.00 0.53 13.71
C GLY A 291 -4.74 1.84 13.42
N THR A 292 -5.85 1.75 12.73
CA THR A 292 -6.69 2.90 12.33
C THR A 292 -8.15 2.63 12.63
N ARG A 293 -8.95 3.69 12.72
CA ARG A 293 -10.40 3.65 12.87
C ARG A 293 -11.07 4.52 11.82
N GLN A 294 -12.26 4.13 11.41
CA GLN A 294 -13.11 4.99 10.61
C GLN A 294 -13.94 5.86 11.56
N GLU A 295 -13.74 7.16 11.48
CA GLU A 295 -14.44 8.15 12.29
C GLU A 295 -14.97 9.26 11.40
N ILE A 296 -15.99 9.97 11.87
CA ILE A 296 -16.48 11.16 11.18
C ILE A 296 -15.35 12.20 11.16
N ASP A 297 -15.02 12.67 9.97
CA ASP A 297 -13.95 13.64 9.76
C ASP A 297 -14.53 15.07 9.72
N PRO A 298 -14.13 15.96 10.64
CA PRO A 298 -14.56 17.35 10.64
C PRO A 298 -14.34 18.08 9.33
N ASP A 299 -13.23 17.82 8.64
CA ASP A 299 -12.93 18.47 7.36
C ASP A 299 -13.88 18.03 6.24
N LEU A 300 -14.40 16.80 6.32
CA LEU A 300 -15.42 16.31 5.39
C LEU A 300 -16.81 16.81 5.75
N LEU A 301 -17.04 17.17 7.02
CA LEU A 301 -18.30 17.81 7.45
C LEU A 301 -18.40 19.23 6.92
N VAL A 302 -17.28 19.96 6.83
CA VAL A 302 -17.21 21.32 6.32
C VAL A 302 -16.29 21.36 5.08
N PRO A 303 -16.74 20.85 3.94
CA PRO A 303 -15.91 20.73 2.74
C PRO A 303 -15.58 22.07 2.07
N ASP A 304 -16.39 23.10 2.34
CA ASP A 304 -16.27 24.44 1.77
C ASP A 304 -16.33 25.50 2.91
N PRO A 305 -15.15 25.89 3.43
CA PRO A 305 -15.09 26.82 4.54
C PRO A 305 -15.48 28.28 4.19
N ASP A 306 -15.62 28.59 2.90
CA ASP A 306 -16.09 29.91 2.45
C ASP A 306 -17.64 30.04 2.55
N LYS A 307 -18.36 28.94 2.78
CA LYS A 307 -19.82 28.96 3.01
C LYS A 307 -20.17 29.41 4.40
N THR A 308 -21.32 30.06 4.49
CA THR A 308 -21.94 30.45 5.76
C THR A 308 -22.74 29.29 6.35
N LEU A 309 -23.05 29.34 7.64
CA LEU A 309 -23.94 28.37 8.30
C LEU A 309 -25.34 28.37 7.67
N ALA A 310 -25.83 29.55 7.26
CA ALA A 310 -27.11 29.70 6.57
C ALA A 310 -27.13 29.04 5.19
N GLU A 311 -26.02 29.04 4.48
CA GLU A 311 -25.82 28.36 3.18
C GLU A 311 -25.52 26.86 3.31
N GLY A 312 -25.40 26.34 4.55
CA GLY A 312 -25.16 24.93 4.81
C GLY A 312 -23.67 24.55 4.78
N ALA A 313 -22.83 25.29 5.49
CA ALA A 313 -21.41 24.96 5.65
C ALA A 313 -21.22 23.53 6.20
N VAL A 314 -22.07 23.08 7.15
CA VAL A 314 -22.06 21.71 7.66
C VAL A 314 -22.81 20.78 6.69
N ALA A 315 -22.08 20.19 5.76
CA ALA A 315 -22.63 19.44 4.63
C ALA A 315 -23.47 18.21 5.04
N ALA A 316 -23.17 17.59 6.18
CA ALA A 316 -23.91 16.42 6.68
C ALA A 316 -25.34 16.72 7.08
N TRP A 317 -25.65 17.96 7.41
CA TRP A 317 -26.97 18.43 7.80
C TRP A 317 -27.79 19.01 6.64
N THR A 318 -27.20 19.07 5.45
CA THR A 318 -27.88 19.46 4.21
C THR A 318 -28.36 18.22 3.45
N LYS A 319 -29.45 18.37 2.67
CA LYS A 319 -30.01 17.29 1.81
C LYS A 319 -30.46 16.03 2.60
N VAL A 320 -30.86 16.21 3.85
CA VAL A 320 -31.33 15.12 4.74
C VAL A 320 -32.86 14.98 4.78
N GLY A 321 -33.58 15.78 4.01
CA GLY A 321 -35.03 15.89 4.00
C GLY A 321 -35.49 17.17 4.71
N LYS A 322 -36.56 17.76 4.18
CA LYS A 322 -37.02 19.11 4.57
C LYS A 322 -37.22 19.30 6.10
N ARG A 323 -37.75 18.29 6.79
CA ARG A 323 -38.00 18.37 8.26
C ARG A 323 -36.68 18.39 9.05
N LEU A 324 -35.76 17.49 8.75
CA LEU A 324 -34.45 17.44 9.42
C LEU A 324 -33.61 18.66 9.09
N GLU A 325 -33.64 19.13 7.85
CA GLU A 325 -32.92 20.34 7.44
C GLU A 325 -33.41 21.59 8.19
N ALA A 326 -34.73 21.71 8.34
CA ALA A 326 -35.35 22.78 9.17
C ALA A 326 -34.92 22.67 10.65
N PHE A 327 -34.90 21.46 11.21
CA PHE A 327 -34.42 21.22 12.57
C PHE A 327 -32.96 21.64 12.75
N TYR A 328 -32.02 21.20 11.85
CA TYR A 328 -30.61 21.56 11.97
C TYR A 328 -30.38 23.06 11.77
N ARG A 329 -31.15 23.69 10.91
CA ARG A 329 -31.11 25.16 10.76
C ARG A 329 -31.56 25.88 12.04
N SER A 330 -32.61 25.41 12.67
CA SER A 330 -33.08 25.92 13.97
C SER A 330 -32.05 25.71 15.07
N LEU A 331 -31.44 24.50 15.13
CA LEU A 331 -30.39 24.16 16.07
C LEU A 331 -29.18 25.11 15.93
N LEU A 332 -28.70 25.31 14.71
CA LEU A 332 -27.60 26.26 14.43
C LEU A 332 -27.98 27.69 14.83
N GLY A 333 -29.22 28.10 14.60
CA GLY A 333 -29.72 29.41 15.01
C GLY A 333 -29.70 29.62 16.52
N HIS A 334 -30.07 28.59 17.30
CA HIS A 334 -30.03 28.64 18.78
C HIS A 334 -28.58 28.70 19.29
N LEU A 335 -27.69 27.87 18.71
CA LEU A 335 -26.25 27.90 19.03
C LEU A 335 -25.64 29.27 18.70
N ALA A 336 -25.91 29.79 17.50
CA ALA A 336 -25.40 31.09 17.06
C ALA A 336 -25.90 32.24 17.95
N ALA A 337 -27.16 32.22 18.36
CA ALA A 337 -27.74 33.21 19.28
C ALA A 337 -27.07 33.15 20.66
N HIS A 338 -26.84 31.94 21.20
CA HIS A 338 -26.19 31.76 22.52
C HIS A 338 -24.75 32.28 22.51
N TYR A 339 -23.94 31.92 21.49
CA TYR A 339 -22.58 32.36 21.39
C TYR A 339 -22.41 33.74 20.72
N LYS A 340 -23.51 34.44 20.42
CA LYS A 340 -23.55 35.77 19.82
C LYS A 340 -22.82 35.89 18.47
N VAL A 341 -22.95 34.84 17.66
CA VAL A 341 -22.32 34.74 16.33
C VAL A 341 -23.40 34.85 15.24
N SER A 342 -23.09 35.51 14.11
CA SER A 342 -24.04 35.57 12.98
C SER A 342 -23.98 34.30 12.13
N MET A 343 -25.12 33.85 11.65
CA MET A 343 -25.24 32.69 10.71
C MET A 343 -24.74 33.01 9.28
N ASP A 344 -24.56 34.30 8.94
CA ASP A 344 -24.18 34.78 7.61
C ASP A 344 -22.67 35.05 7.47
N VAL A 345 -21.88 34.69 8.47
CA VAL A 345 -20.42 34.74 8.43
C VAL A 345 -19.87 33.45 7.85
N PRO A 346 -18.92 33.50 6.90
CA PRO A 346 -18.25 32.30 6.39
C PRO A 346 -17.57 31.48 7.50
N TRP A 347 -17.57 30.15 7.36
CA TRP A 347 -17.03 29.25 8.38
C TRP A 347 -15.57 29.56 8.76
N ASN A 348 -14.73 29.91 7.79
CA ASN A 348 -13.32 30.29 8.00
C ASN A 348 -13.11 31.60 8.76
N GLN A 349 -14.16 32.41 8.96
CA GLN A 349 -14.13 33.66 9.71
C GLN A 349 -14.87 33.55 11.06
N LEU A 350 -15.46 32.38 11.36
CA LEU A 350 -16.11 32.12 12.66
C LEU A 350 -15.06 31.98 13.77
N PRO A 351 -15.39 32.34 15.03
CA PRO A 351 -14.54 32.05 16.17
C PRO A 351 -14.23 30.56 16.28
N GLU A 352 -12.98 30.20 16.52
CA GLU A 352 -12.52 28.79 16.62
C GLU A 352 -13.30 28.04 17.71
N GLU A 353 -13.53 28.65 18.87
CA GLU A 353 -14.33 28.08 19.97
C GLU A 353 -15.74 27.71 19.53
N PHE A 354 -16.38 28.52 18.69
CA PHE A 354 -17.71 28.23 18.17
C PHE A 354 -17.71 27.10 17.14
N CYS A 355 -16.69 27.04 16.30
CA CYS A 355 -16.48 25.93 15.38
C CYS A 355 -16.29 24.60 16.12
N GLU A 356 -15.48 24.61 17.20
CA GLU A 356 -15.29 23.45 18.09
C GLU A 356 -16.61 23.00 18.74
N VAL A 357 -17.43 23.94 19.20
CA VAL A 357 -18.75 23.60 19.76
C VAL A 357 -19.63 22.93 18.71
N ILE A 358 -19.72 23.44 17.50
CA ILE A 358 -20.51 22.81 16.41
C ILE A 358 -20.01 21.41 16.11
N LEU A 359 -18.70 21.19 16.05
CA LEU A 359 -18.10 19.91 15.69
C LEU A 359 -18.10 18.92 16.86
N HIS A 360 -17.66 19.34 18.04
CA HIS A 360 -17.36 18.44 19.18
C HIS A 360 -18.29 18.61 20.37
N GLY A 361 -19.18 19.60 20.36
CA GLY A 361 -20.21 19.78 21.40
C GLY A 361 -19.89 20.85 22.44
N SER A 362 -20.85 21.11 23.33
CA SER A 362 -20.77 22.19 24.32
C SER A 362 -19.95 21.86 25.58
N GLY A 363 -19.19 20.76 25.60
CA GLY A 363 -18.29 20.41 26.72
C GLY A 363 -18.99 20.22 28.08
N GLY A 364 -20.29 19.89 28.06
CA GLY A 364 -21.11 19.72 29.28
C GLY A 364 -21.98 20.94 29.64
N GLU A 365 -21.83 22.05 28.93
CA GLU A 365 -22.72 23.20 29.09
C GLU A 365 -24.14 22.87 28.63
N VAL A 366 -25.14 23.16 29.47
CA VAL A 366 -26.55 22.93 29.20
C VAL A 366 -27.12 24.10 28.42
N LEU A 367 -27.56 23.86 27.20
CA LEU A 367 -28.11 24.87 26.29
C LEU A 367 -29.61 24.66 26.05
N ALA A 368 -30.35 25.72 25.80
CA ALA A 368 -31.75 25.65 25.40
C ALA A 368 -31.82 25.34 23.88
N LEU A 369 -31.95 24.06 23.52
CA LEU A 369 -31.91 23.60 22.12
C LEU A 369 -33.30 23.14 21.64
N PRO A 370 -33.59 23.24 20.32
CA PRO A 370 -34.87 22.80 19.77
C PRO A 370 -35.04 21.29 19.89
N SER A 371 -36.26 20.83 20.13
CA SER A 371 -36.62 19.41 20.11
C SER A 371 -37.08 18.99 18.70
N LEU A 372 -36.79 17.72 18.31
CA LEU A 372 -37.25 17.12 17.07
C LEU A 372 -38.79 17.00 16.97
N ASP A 373 -39.48 17.03 18.10
CA ASP A 373 -40.93 16.79 18.20
C ASP A 373 -41.80 18.08 18.24
N ASP A 374 -41.23 19.24 17.84
CA ASP A 374 -41.88 20.55 17.88
C ASP A 374 -42.40 20.98 19.27
N SER A 375 -41.91 20.35 20.34
CA SER A 375 -42.32 20.62 21.72
C SER A 375 -41.68 21.88 22.34
N GLY A 376 -40.99 22.69 21.54
CA GLY A 376 -40.24 23.86 21.99
C GLY A 376 -38.78 23.59 22.30
N SER A 377 -38.10 24.53 22.98
CA SER A 377 -36.68 24.38 23.38
C SER A 377 -36.63 23.70 24.77
N ALA A 378 -35.75 22.71 24.90
CA ALA A 378 -35.45 22.02 26.15
C ALA A 378 -33.97 22.20 26.55
N PRO A 379 -33.69 22.27 27.87
CA PRO A 379 -32.30 22.30 28.34
C PRO A 379 -31.65 20.95 28.09
N GLN A 380 -30.60 20.93 27.25
CA GLN A 380 -29.81 19.74 26.93
C GLN A 380 -28.39 20.09 26.63
N VAL A 381 -27.47 19.13 26.78
CA VAL A 381 -26.07 19.27 26.38
C VAL A 381 -25.98 18.98 24.89
N PHE A 382 -25.32 19.83 24.15
CA PHE A 382 -25.07 19.60 22.73
C PHE A 382 -23.89 18.68 22.55
N GLU A 383 -24.10 17.53 21.91
CA GLU A 383 -23.06 16.49 21.71
C GLU A 383 -22.09 16.81 20.57
N GLY A 384 -22.39 17.78 19.71
CA GLY A 384 -21.59 18.08 18.49
C GLY A 384 -21.94 17.19 17.30
N ALA A 385 -21.64 17.72 16.12
CA ALA A 385 -21.93 17.04 14.84
C ALA A 385 -21.21 15.69 14.70
N VAL A 386 -19.94 15.62 15.12
CA VAL A 386 -19.10 14.42 15.00
C VAL A 386 -19.72 13.27 15.80
N LEU A 387 -19.96 13.46 17.10
CA LEU A 387 -20.49 12.42 17.97
C LEU A 387 -21.91 12.02 17.58
N GLN A 388 -22.78 13.00 17.25
CA GLN A 388 -24.14 12.75 16.79
C GLN A 388 -24.18 11.86 15.55
N LEU A 389 -23.32 12.12 14.56
CA LEU A 389 -23.27 11.34 13.32
C LEU A 389 -22.60 9.97 13.53
N GLN A 390 -21.64 9.85 14.45
CA GLN A 390 -21.07 8.57 14.85
C GLN A 390 -22.11 7.67 15.51
N ASN A 391 -22.89 8.23 16.45
CA ASN A 391 -23.99 7.52 17.11
C ASN A 391 -25.05 7.09 16.09
N LEU A 392 -25.40 7.98 15.16
CA LEU A 392 -26.33 7.66 14.08
C LEU A 392 -25.83 6.53 13.19
N PHE A 393 -24.53 6.54 12.84
CA PHE A 393 -23.91 5.48 12.04
C PHE A 393 -23.92 4.13 12.77
N ALA A 394 -23.68 4.13 14.07
CA ALA A 394 -23.67 2.92 14.89
C ALA A 394 -25.05 2.27 15.03
N VAL A 395 -26.12 3.09 15.13
CA VAL A 395 -27.49 2.62 15.43
C VAL A 395 -28.32 2.40 14.16
N THR A 396 -28.01 3.10 13.05
CA THR A 396 -28.86 3.03 11.85
C THR A 396 -28.84 1.66 11.17
N GLU A 397 -30.02 1.12 10.86
CA GLU A 397 -30.21 -0.09 10.04
C GLU A 397 -30.35 0.24 8.54
N SER A 398 -30.57 1.51 8.20
CA SER A 398 -30.74 1.94 6.81
C SER A 398 -29.42 1.99 6.05
N GLU A 399 -29.25 1.10 5.06
CA GLU A 399 -28.05 1.05 4.21
C GLU A 399 -27.82 2.36 3.44
N SER A 400 -28.91 3.02 3.00
CA SER A 400 -28.82 4.33 2.30
C SER A 400 -28.28 5.42 3.24
N THR A 401 -28.71 5.44 4.51
CA THR A 401 -28.20 6.37 5.53
C THR A 401 -26.75 6.05 5.86
N ARG A 402 -26.43 4.76 6.04
CA ARG A 402 -25.05 4.30 6.30
C ARG A 402 -24.09 4.66 5.16
N GLN A 403 -24.52 4.47 3.91
CA GLN A 403 -23.73 4.83 2.73
C GLN A 403 -23.53 6.36 2.63
N ARG A 404 -24.53 7.15 2.94
CA ARG A 404 -24.43 8.62 3.01
C ARG A 404 -23.41 9.05 4.08
N LEU A 405 -23.47 8.45 5.29
CA LEU A 405 -22.58 8.81 6.39
C LEU A 405 -21.13 8.41 6.10
N ARG A 406 -20.90 7.31 5.40
CA ARG A 406 -19.55 6.90 4.94
C ARG A 406 -18.83 7.99 4.12
N HIS A 407 -19.56 8.88 3.45
CA HIS A 407 -18.97 10.01 2.72
C HIS A 407 -18.32 11.07 3.63
N PHE A 408 -18.68 11.06 4.92
CA PHE A 408 -18.14 11.94 5.94
C PHE A 408 -17.15 11.24 6.86
N MET A 409 -16.83 9.97 6.59
CA MET A 409 -15.89 9.20 7.40
C MET A 409 -14.50 9.24 6.79
N GLY A 410 -13.53 9.56 7.62
CA GLY A 410 -12.10 9.48 7.33
C GLY A 410 -11.45 8.36 8.12
N THR A 411 -10.26 7.96 7.68
CA THR A 411 -9.43 6.99 8.40
C THR A 411 -8.50 7.76 9.34
N ARG A 412 -8.62 7.56 10.64
CA ARG A 412 -7.75 8.17 11.65
C ARG A 412 -6.94 7.12 12.40
N VAL A 413 -5.79 7.53 12.90
CA VAL A 413 -4.93 6.66 13.72
C VAL A 413 -5.68 6.29 15.01
N CYS A 414 -5.63 5.03 15.41
CA CYS A 414 -6.28 4.56 16.64
C CYS A 414 -5.64 5.24 17.87
N PRO A 415 -6.42 5.94 18.73
CA PRO A 415 -5.87 6.70 19.86
C PRO A 415 -5.25 5.79 20.94
N ARG A 416 -5.71 4.53 21.05
CA ARG A 416 -5.23 3.60 22.08
C ARG A 416 -3.85 3.01 21.76
N CYS A 417 -3.60 2.66 20.51
CA CYS A 417 -2.33 2.05 20.10
C CYS A 417 -1.45 2.97 19.23
N ASN A 418 -1.89 4.19 18.94
CA ASN A 418 -1.18 5.16 18.12
C ASN A 418 -0.67 4.56 16.80
N GLY A 419 -1.48 3.71 16.15
CA GLY A 419 -1.10 3.04 14.90
C GLY A 419 -0.33 1.73 15.07
N ALA A 420 0.16 1.41 16.27
CA ALA A 420 1.01 0.24 16.53
C ALA A 420 0.28 -1.12 16.45
N ARG A 421 -1.05 -1.16 16.32
CA ARG A 421 -1.89 -2.33 16.09
C ARG A 421 -1.97 -3.34 17.25
N LEU A 422 -1.02 -3.31 18.20
CA LEU A 422 -0.93 -4.23 19.33
C LEU A 422 -1.48 -3.60 20.61
N ARG A 423 -1.70 -4.44 21.61
CA ARG A 423 -2.05 -4.01 22.97
C ARG A 423 -0.93 -3.17 23.57
N PRO A 424 -1.23 -2.11 24.34
CA PRO A 424 -0.19 -1.26 24.96
C PRO A 424 0.80 -2.02 25.82
N GLU A 425 0.35 -3.06 26.52
CA GLU A 425 1.19 -3.87 27.38
C GLU A 425 2.29 -4.61 26.60
N LEU A 426 1.99 -5.03 25.37
CA LEU A 426 2.93 -5.74 24.50
C LEU A 426 3.88 -4.80 23.77
N LEU A 427 3.50 -3.54 23.61
CA LEU A 427 4.37 -2.49 23.06
C LEU A 427 5.50 -2.14 24.03
N ALA A 428 5.30 -2.39 25.33
CA ALA A 428 6.32 -2.19 26.36
C ALA A 428 7.36 -3.33 26.42
N VAL A 429 7.31 -4.31 25.52
CA VAL A 429 8.35 -5.34 25.39
C VAL A 429 9.42 -4.85 24.43
N THR A 430 10.67 -4.77 24.88
CA THR A 430 11.77 -4.23 24.08
C THR A 430 12.90 -5.24 23.88
N VAL A 431 13.63 -5.05 22.79
CA VAL A 431 14.92 -5.71 22.52
C VAL A 431 15.98 -4.64 22.40
N THR A 432 17.18 -4.89 22.92
CA THR A 432 18.28 -3.93 22.92
C THR A 432 19.24 -4.21 21.77
N SER A 433 19.60 -3.16 21.04
CA SER A 433 20.64 -3.21 20.02
C SER A 433 21.63 -2.07 20.24
N ARG A 434 22.90 -2.30 19.91
CA ARG A 434 23.95 -1.29 19.91
C ARG A 434 24.04 -0.63 18.55
N VAL A 435 23.60 0.62 18.48
CA VAL A 435 23.69 1.46 17.29
C VAL A 435 24.74 2.53 17.51
N GLY A 436 25.92 2.36 16.87
CA GLY A 436 27.11 3.15 17.22
C GLY A 436 27.55 2.89 18.67
N ASP A 437 27.69 3.96 19.46
CA ASP A 437 28.10 3.87 20.88
C ASP A 437 26.90 3.87 21.85
N ARG A 438 25.66 3.72 21.37
CA ARG A 438 24.47 3.79 22.22
C ARG A 438 23.67 2.50 22.17
N ASP A 439 23.21 2.07 23.33
CA ASP A 439 22.24 0.98 23.45
C ASP A 439 20.84 1.55 23.24
N VAL A 440 20.16 1.07 22.18
CA VAL A 440 18.80 1.47 21.80
C VAL A 440 17.83 0.33 22.12
N LYS A 441 16.84 0.61 22.96
CA LYS A 441 15.74 -0.31 23.27
C LYS A 441 14.59 -0.04 22.32
N THR A 442 14.14 -1.06 21.61
CA THR A 442 13.12 -0.89 20.56
C THR A 442 12.01 -1.91 20.76
N GLY A 443 10.76 -1.45 20.78
CA GLY A 443 9.56 -2.30 20.73
C GLY A 443 9.34 -2.89 19.34
N ILE A 444 8.51 -3.93 19.22
CA ILE A 444 8.24 -4.56 17.92
C ILE A 444 7.58 -3.59 16.91
N ALA A 445 6.71 -2.69 17.37
CA ALA A 445 6.08 -1.70 16.51
C ALA A 445 7.08 -0.64 16.04
N ASP A 446 7.94 -0.16 16.95
CA ASP A 446 8.99 0.80 16.62
C ASP A 446 10.01 0.20 15.65
N PHE A 447 10.35 -1.09 15.84
CA PHE A 447 11.18 -1.84 14.87
C PHE A 447 10.55 -1.85 13.48
N CYS A 448 9.23 -2.11 13.40
CA CYS A 448 8.52 -2.08 12.11
C CYS A 448 8.49 -0.67 11.50
N GLY A 449 8.54 0.39 12.30
CA GLY A 449 8.66 1.78 11.85
C GLY A 449 10.04 2.11 11.25
N LEU A 450 11.07 1.27 11.51
CA LEU A 450 12.38 1.46 10.90
C LEU A 450 12.32 1.21 9.39
N THR A 451 13.20 1.89 8.67
CA THR A 451 13.49 1.54 7.27
C THR A 451 14.16 0.17 7.19
N VAL A 452 14.06 -0.49 6.04
CA VAL A 452 14.73 -1.78 5.80
C VAL A 452 16.22 -1.69 6.14
N GLU A 453 16.88 -0.59 5.76
CA GLU A 453 18.30 -0.34 6.07
C GLU A 453 18.51 -0.16 7.57
N GLY A 454 17.69 0.64 8.24
CA GLY A 454 17.76 0.83 9.70
C GLY A 454 17.49 -0.47 10.47
N ALA A 455 16.51 -1.26 10.01
CA ALA A 455 16.20 -2.56 10.62
C ALA A 455 17.36 -3.56 10.44
N LYS A 456 18.03 -3.55 9.29
CA LYS A 456 19.25 -4.36 9.06
C LYS A 456 20.34 -4.02 10.07
N HIS A 457 20.68 -2.74 10.23
CA HIS A 457 21.69 -2.30 11.20
C HIS A 457 21.29 -2.64 12.63
N PHE A 458 20.00 -2.53 12.97
CA PHE A 458 19.51 -2.92 14.29
C PHE A 458 19.72 -4.41 14.58
N VAL A 459 19.40 -5.29 13.62
CA VAL A 459 19.57 -6.75 13.76
C VAL A 459 21.05 -7.15 13.86
N GLU A 460 21.93 -6.47 13.12
CA GLU A 460 23.37 -6.68 13.14
C GLU A 460 23.99 -6.27 14.50
N GLY A 461 23.44 -5.23 15.13
CA GLY A 461 23.91 -4.67 16.40
C GLY A 461 23.27 -5.25 17.66
N LEU A 462 22.47 -6.31 17.59
CA LEU A 462 21.77 -6.88 18.76
C LEU A 462 22.72 -7.20 19.91
N ALA A 463 22.43 -6.66 21.09
CA ALA A 463 23.19 -6.89 22.32
C ALA A 463 22.64 -8.15 23.03
N LEU A 464 23.30 -9.29 22.87
CA LEU A 464 22.84 -10.59 23.32
C LEU A 464 23.82 -11.22 24.29
N SER A 465 23.31 -11.97 25.27
CA SER A 465 24.12 -12.90 26.08
C SER A 465 24.41 -14.17 25.25
N GLU A 466 25.41 -14.95 25.61
CA GLU A 466 25.78 -16.20 24.94
C GLU A 466 24.57 -17.16 24.78
N GLN A 467 23.73 -17.25 25.80
CA GLN A 467 22.53 -18.08 25.74
C GLN A 467 21.48 -17.54 24.77
N GLN A 468 21.28 -16.22 24.75
CA GLN A 468 20.38 -15.56 23.82
C GLN A 468 20.89 -15.68 22.37
N GLU A 469 22.19 -15.58 22.18
CA GLU A 469 22.83 -15.73 20.87
C GLU A 469 22.58 -17.12 20.29
N PHE A 470 22.76 -18.17 21.10
CA PHE A 470 22.48 -19.55 20.69
C PHE A 470 21.01 -19.75 20.30
N VAL A 471 20.07 -19.27 21.12
CA VAL A 471 18.62 -19.41 20.88
C VAL A 471 18.15 -18.64 19.64
N THR A 472 18.76 -17.49 19.33
CA THR A 472 18.29 -16.60 18.26
C THR A 472 19.13 -16.68 17.00
N ALA A 473 20.15 -17.53 16.93
CA ALA A 473 21.07 -17.60 15.80
C ALA A 473 20.37 -17.79 14.45
N GLU A 474 19.42 -18.72 14.36
CA GLU A 474 18.65 -19.00 13.15
C GLU A 474 17.72 -17.84 12.80
N ILE A 475 17.02 -17.28 13.79
CA ILE A 475 16.12 -16.14 13.63
C ILE A 475 16.88 -14.94 13.07
N ARG A 476 18.06 -14.64 13.62
CA ARG A 476 18.93 -13.53 13.19
C ARG A 476 19.42 -13.74 11.75
N ARG A 477 19.82 -14.96 11.41
CA ARG A 477 20.27 -15.31 10.06
C ARG A 477 19.18 -15.04 9.03
N GLU A 478 17.97 -15.52 9.31
CA GLU A 478 16.83 -15.38 8.42
C GLU A 478 16.35 -13.92 8.29
N LEU A 479 16.27 -13.19 9.41
CA LEU A 479 15.96 -11.75 9.39
C LEU A 479 17.02 -10.97 8.60
N GLY A 480 18.29 -11.22 8.86
CA GLY A 480 19.40 -10.57 8.17
C GLY A 480 19.38 -10.81 6.66
N ASN A 481 19.10 -12.05 6.24
CA ASN A 481 18.99 -12.40 4.83
C ASN A 481 17.84 -11.64 4.14
N ARG A 482 16.62 -11.66 4.74
CA ARG A 482 15.47 -10.97 4.14
C ARG A 482 15.66 -9.47 4.06
N LEU A 483 16.19 -8.84 5.11
CA LEU A 483 16.50 -7.41 5.12
C LEU A 483 17.58 -7.05 4.09
N ARG A 484 18.62 -7.90 3.96
CA ARG A 484 19.66 -7.72 2.96
C ARG A 484 19.11 -7.78 1.55
N PHE A 485 18.29 -8.78 1.21
CA PHE A 485 17.69 -8.90 -0.12
C PHE A 485 16.78 -7.72 -0.46
N LEU A 486 15.97 -7.24 0.48
CA LEU A 486 15.18 -6.03 0.28
C LEU A 486 16.05 -4.80 -0.01
N ASN A 487 17.18 -4.69 0.67
CA ASN A 487 18.13 -3.59 0.43
C ASN A 487 18.83 -3.72 -0.91
N GLU A 488 19.22 -4.94 -1.32
CA GLU A 488 19.85 -5.22 -2.62
C GLU A 488 18.96 -4.88 -3.82
N VAL A 489 17.64 -5.10 -3.71
CA VAL A 489 16.68 -4.69 -4.77
C VAL A 489 16.31 -3.20 -4.71
N GLY A 490 17.01 -2.38 -3.91
CA GLY A 490 16.83 -0.93 -3.85
C GLY A 490 15.64 -0.48 -3.01
N LEU A 491 15.15 -1.27 -2.06
CA LEU A 491 14.01 -0.95 -1.17
C LEU A 491 14.44 -0.55 0.25
N GLY A 492 15.72 -0.22 0.44
CA GLY A 492 16.28 0.15 1.75
C GLY A 492 15.58 1.32 2.44
N TYR A 493 14.98 2.23 1.68
CA TYR A 493 14.28 3.42 2.17
C TYR A 493 12.86 3.15 2.71
N LEU A 494 12.26 2.00 2.42
CA LEU A 494 10.90 1.68 2.84
C LEU A 494 10.85 1.30 4.33
N SER A 495 9.85 1.79 5.06
CA SER A 495 9.57 1.31 6.41
C SER A 495 8.82 -0.02 6.38
N LEU A 496 9.13 -0.90 7.34
CA LEU A 496 8.57 -2.25 7.39
C LEU A 496 7.07 -2.27 7.72
N ASP A 497 6.56 -1.24 8.39
CA ASP A 497 5.13 -1.06 8.73
C ASP A 497 4.28 -0.52 7.57
N ARG A 498 4.92 -0.07 6.47
CA ARG A 498 4.22 0.50 5.32
C ARG A 498 3.22 -0.49 4.75
N GLN A 499 1.99 -0.03 4.58
CA GLN A 499 0.89 -0.87 4.08
C GLN A 499 1.12 -1.27 2.63
N SER A 500 0.91 -2.55 2.31
CA SER A 500 1.12 -3.09 0.95
C SER A 500 0.26 -2.39 -0.12
N GLY A 501 -0.93 -1.90 0.26
CA GLY A 501 -1.83 -1.17 -0.65
C GLY A 501 -1.34 0.24 -1.04
N THR A 502 -0.31 0.79 -0.36
CA THR A 502 0.29 2.10 -0.65
C THR A 502 1.56 2.00 -1.50
N LEU A 503 1.98 0.79 -1.83
CA LEU A 503 3.17 0.54 -2.65
C LEU A 503 2.87 0.80 -4.13
N SER A 504 3.85 1.34 -4.83
CA SER A 504 3.82 1.36 -6.30
C SER A 504 3.90 -0.07 -6.86
N GLY A 505 3.45 -0.27 -8.10
CA GLY A 505 3.53 -1.57 -8.77
C GLY A 505 4.95 -2.14 -8.77
N GLY A 506 5.95 -1.31 -9.07
CA GLY A 506 7.37 -1.70 -9.07
C GLY A 506 7.91 -2.01 -7.67
N GLU A 507 7.52 -1.27 -6.62
CA GLU A 507 7.91 -1.59 -5.23
C GLU A 507 7.35 -2.95 -4.81
N ALA A 508 6.06 -3.21 -5.08
CA ALA A 508 5.42 -4.49 -4.76
C ALA A 508 6.06 -5.67 -5.50
N GLN A 509 6.42 -5.50 -6.76
CA GLN A 509 7.11 -6.50 -7.57
C GLN A 509 8.51 -6.82 -7.03
N ARG A 510 9.29 -5.80 -6.67
CA ARG A 510 10.63 -5.97 -6.08
C ARG A 510 10.60 -6.63 -4.70
N ILE A 511 9.57 -6.36 -3.89
CA ILE A 511 9.36 -7.09 -2.62
C ILE A 511 9.18 -8.58 -2.89
N ARG A 512 8.37 -8.95 -3.89
CA ARG A 512 8.17 -10.35 -4.28
C ARG A 512 9.48 -10.96 -4.79
N LEU A 513 10.23 -10.23 -5.62
CA LEU A 513 11.54 -10.69 -6.12
C LEU A 513 12.50 -10.95 -4.95
N ALA A 514 12.63 -10.02 -4.00
CA ALA A 514 13.47 -10.18 -2.82
C ALA A 514 13.07 -11.40 -1.98
N THR A 515 11.75 -11.63 -1.81
CA THR A 515 11.23 -12.79 -1.07
C THR A 515 11.59 -14.11 -1.79
N GLN A 516 11.50 -14.16 -3.12
CA GLN A 516 11.84 -15.36 -3.90
C GLN A 516 13.33 -15.67 -3.87
N ILE A 517 14.18 -14.66 -3.97
CA ILE A 517 15.66 -14.83 -3.84
C ILE A 517 15.97 -15.34 -2.42
N GLY A 518 15.31 -14.79 -1.41
CA GLY A 518 15.45 -15.21 -0.02
C GLY A 518 15.09 -16.67 0.22
N SER A 519 14.24 -17.27 -0.61
CA SER A 519 13.90 -18.70 -0.52
C SER A 519 15.03 -19.65 -0.95
N GLY A 520 16.04 -19.15 -1.67
CA GLY A 520 17.20 -19.93 -2.11
C GLY A 520 16.86 -21.06 -3.09
N LEU A 521 15.73 -20.99 -3.79
CA LEU A 521 15.30 -22.01 -4.74
C LEU A 521 16.26 -22.05 -5.95
N ALA A 522 16.66 -23.23 -6.34
CA ALA A 522 17.52 -23.51 -7.50
C ALA A 522 16.80 -24.42 -8.51
N GLY A 523 17.18 -24.33 -9.77
CA GLY A 523 16.61 -25.13 -10.85
C GLY A 523 15.20 -24.73 -11.29
N CYS A 524 14.74 -23.53 -10.92
CA CYS A 524 13.45 -22.97 -11.29
C CYS A 524 13.53 -22.12 -12.56
N LEU A 525 12.36 -21.93 -13.20
CA LEU A 525 12.16 -20.92 -14.25
C LEU A 525 11.46 -19.71 -13.65
N TYR A 526 12.16 -18.57 -13.56
CA TYR A 526 11.57 -17.30 -13.16
C TYR A 526 11.12 -16.52 -14.40
N VAL A 527 9.89 -16.03 -14.39
CA VAL A 527 9.32 -15.18 -15.45
C VAL A 527 8.94 -13.85 -14.82
N LEU A 528 9.59 -12.76 -15.24
CA LEU A 528 9.39 -11.42 -14.70
C LEU A 528 8.81 -10.48 -15.77
N ASP A 529 7.88 -9.62 -15.35
CA ASP A 529 7.25 -8.62 -16.21
C ASP A 529 7.80 -7.23 -15.86
N GLU A 530 8.61 -6.67 -16.74
CA GLU A 530 9.16 -5.31 -16.69
C GLU A 530 9.64 -4.90 -15.28
N PRO A 531 10.59 -5.63 -14.65
CA PRO A 531 10.98 -5.36 -13.28
C PRO A 531 11.75 -4.03 -13.09
N SER A 532 12.21 -3.37 -14.17
CA SER A 532 12.87 -2.07 -14.14
C SER A 532 11.91 -0.88 -14.02
N ILE A 533 10.60 -1.11 -14.06
CA ILE A 533 9.57 -0.05 -14.02
C ILE A 533 9.70 0.83 -12.76
N GLY A 534 9.66 2.16 -12.98
CA GLY A 534 9.71 3.15 -11.90
C GLY A 534 11.07 3.22 -11.20
N LEU A 535 12.12 2.65 -11.80
CA LEU A 535 13.46 2.69 -11.28
C LEU A 535 14.26 3.83 -11.88
N HIS A 536 14.97 4.54 -11.01
CA HIS A 536 16.10 5.36 -11.44
C HIS A 536 17.24 4.46 -11.93
N GLN A 537 18.06 4.92 -12.89
CA GLN A 537 19.13 4.11 -13.48
C GLN A 537 20.07 3.50 -12.43
N ARG A 538 20.38 4.23 -11.36
CA ARG A 538 21.18 3.72 -10.23
C ARG A 538 20.55 2.48 -9.56
N ASP A 539 19.24 2.47 -9.42
CA ASP A 539 18.52 1.36 -8.77
C ASP A 539 18.35 0.20 -9.77
N ASN A 540 18.29 0.50 -11.07
CA ASN A 540 18.29 -0.50 -12.15
C ASN A 540 19.59 -1.31 -12.21
N ASP A 541 20.75 -0.67 -12.03
CA ASP A 541 22.04 -1.38 -11.93
C ASP A 541 22.01 -2.44 -10.81
N ARG A 542 21.44 -2.12 -9.66
CA ARG A 542 21.25 -3.07 -8.53
C ARG A 542 20.29 -4.21 -8.87
N LEU A 543 19.21 -3.90 -9.57
CA LEU A 543 18.27 -4.93 -10.04
C LEU A 543 18.94 -5.91 -10.99
N ILE A 544 19.70 -5.43 -11.97
CA ILE A 544 20.43 -6.27 -12.92
C ILE A 544 21.40 -7.21 -12.18
N GLU A 545 22.12 -6.69 -11.20
CA GLU A 545 23.01 -7.53 -10.37
C GLU A 545 22.22 -8.61 -9.61
N THR A 546 21.06 -8.26 -9.11
CA THR A 546 20.16 -9.18 -8.41
C THR A 546 19.63 -10.29 -9.33
N LEU A 547 19.25 -9.96 -10.56
CA LEU A 547 18.83 -10.94 -11.58
C LEU A 547 19.97 -11.88 -11.98
N ARG A 548 21.19 -11.37 -12.07
CA ARG A 548 22.38 -12.19 -12.31
C ARG A 548 22.65 -13.16 -11.14
N LYS A 549 22.54 -12.70 -9.90
CA LYS A 549 22.65 -13.58 -8.72
C LYS A 549 21.58 -14.68 -8.75
N LEU A 550 20.33 -14.35 -9.12
CA LEU A 550 19.26 -15.33 -9.24
C LEU A 550 19.56 -16.39 -10.29
N ARG A 551 20.11 -15.99 -11.45
CA ARG A 551 20.63 -16.88 -12.49
C ARG A 551 21.76 -17.76 -11.96
N ASP A 552 22.75 -17.18 -11.30
CA ASP A 552 23.97 -17.85 -10.82
C ASP A 552 23.67 -18.90 -9.73
N LEU A 553 22.49 -18.86 -9.10
CA LEU A 553 21.96 -19.94 -8.26
C LEU A 553 21.51 -21.17 -9.05
N GLY A 554 21.68 -21.20 -10.39
CA GLY A 554 21.25 -22.32 -11.26
C GLY A 554 19.79 -22.20 -11.73
N ASN A 555 19.25 -21.00 -11.80
CA ASN A 555 17.91 -20.74 -12.30
C ASN A 555 17.92 -20.23 -13.75
N SER A 556 16.85 -20.51 -14.48
CA SER A 556 16.56 -19.84 -15.75
C SER A 556 15.73 -18.60 -15.46
N VAL A 557 16.18 -17.43 -15.95
CA VAL A 557 15.51 -16.15 -15.68
C VAL A 557 15.05 -15.56 -17.00
N VAL A 558 13.74 -15.51 -17.24
CA VAL A 558 13.12 -14.90 -18.43
C VAL A 558 12.50 -13.58 -18.03
N VAL A 559 12.91 -12.49 -18.63
CA VAL A 559 12.46 -11.13 -18.31
C VAL A 559 11.85 -10.48 -19.54
N VAL A 560 10.62 -10.04 -19.46
CA VAL A 560 10.02 -9.13 -20.45
C VAL A 560 10.52 -7.74 -20.15
N GLU A 561 11.29 -7.12 -21.06
CA GLU A 561 11.93 -5.84 -20.78
C GLU A 561 12.11 -4.94 -22.01
N HIS A 562 12.20 -3.63 -21.73
CA HIS A 562 12.43 -2.57 -22.70
C HIS A 562 13.62 -1.67 -22.34
N ASP A 563 14.19 -1.86 -21.15
CA ASP A 563 15.31 -1.06 -20.66
C ASP A 563 16.61 -1.46 -21.36
N GLU A 564 17.37 -0.46 -21.83
CA GLU A 564 18.61 -0.66 -22.59
C GLU A 564 19.67 -1.40 -21.78
N ASP A 565 19.88 -1.02 -20.51
CA ASP A 565 20.92 -1.59 -19.66
C ASP A 565 20.61 -3.05 -19.33
N THR A 566 19.33 -3.37 -19.10
CA THR A 566 18.87 -4.74 -18.85
C THR A 566 19.05 -5.62 -20.11
N ILE A 567 18.69 -5.10 -21.30
CA ILE A 567 18.87 -5.82 -22.57
C ILE A 567 20.38 -6.08 -22.84
N ARG A 568 21.22 -5.09 -22.60
CA ARG A 568 22.69 -5.23 -22.76
C ARG A 568 23.31 -6.19 -21.75
N ALA A 569 22.71 -6.34 -20.58
CA ALA A 569 23.17 -7.21 -19.50
C ALA A 569 22.73 -8.67 -19.65
N ALA A 570 21.82 -8.96 -20.58
CA ALA A 570 21.29 -10.30 -20.82
C ALA A 570 22.35 -11.25 -21.43
N ASP A 571 22.21 -12.54 -21.14
CA ASP A 571 22.99 -13.59 -21.81
C ASP A 571 22.38 -13.90 -23.19
N TYR A 572 21.07 -13.76 -23.33
CA TYR A 572 20.33 -14.06 -24.56
C TYR A 572 19.11 -13.14 -24.69
N VAL A 573 18.81 -12.69 -25.88
CA VAL A 573 17.70 -11.78 -26.19
C VAL A 573 16.82 -12.37 -27.27
N LEU A 574 15.50 -12.28 -27.06
CA LEU A 574 14.47 -12.61 -28.03
C LEU A 574 13.73 -11.32 -28.43
N ASP A 575 13.88 -10.89 -29.66
CA ASP A 575 13.18 -9.71 -30.18
C ASP A 575 11.95 -10.11 -30.98
N LEU A 576 10.76 -9.71 -30.49
CA LEU A 576 9.47 -10.02 -31.10
C LEU A 576 8.93 -8.84 -31.91
N GLY A 577 8.45 -9.14 -33.12
CA GLY A 577 7.93 -8.15 -34.04
C GLY A 577 7.39 -8.77 -35.31
N PRO A 578 7.56 -8.09 -36.47
CA PRO A 578 8.11 -6.74 -36.68
C PRO A 578 7.18 -5.59 -36.27
N GLY A 579 5.92 -5.87 -35.97
CA GLY A 579 4.91 -4.89 -35.59
C GLY A 579 4.12 -5.31 -34.36
N ALA A 580 3.02 -4.63 -34.11
CA ALA A 580 2.09 -4.91 -33.00
C ALA A 580 0.83 -5.65 -33.48
N GLY A 581 0.16 -6.34 -32.57
CA GLY A 581 -1.10 -7.04 -32.83
C GLY A 581 -1.00 -8.08 -33.94
N VAL A 582 -1.83 -7.95 -34.96
CA VAL A 582 -1.85 -8.91 -36.09
C VAL A 582 -0.54 -8.94 -36.87
N ARG A 583 0.20 -7.83 -36.90
CA ARG A 583 1.51 -7.73 -37.58
C ARG A 583 2.67 -8.17 -36.68
N GLY A 584 2.42 -8.49 -35.42
CA GLY A 584 3.39 -9.04 -34.47
C GLY A 584 3.38 -10.56 -34.45
N GLY A 585 3.98 -11.11 -33.41
CA GLY A 585 3.95 -12.54 -33.11
C GLY A 585 5.02 -13.37 -33.83
N TYR A 586 6.06 -12.75 -34.39
CA TYR A 586 7.23 -13.42 -34.97
C TYR A 586 8.48 -13.13 -34.16
N ILE A 587 9.46 -14.04 -34.19
CA ILE A 587 10.83 -13.75 -33.75
C ILE A 587 11.53 -13.01 -34.90
N VAL A 588 11.93 -11.78 -34.66
CA VAL A 588 12.64 -10.93 -35.62
C VAL A 588 14.15 -11.19 -35.53
N ALA A 589 14.64 -11.31 -34.29
CA ALA A 589 16.03 -11.65 -34.02
C ALA A 589 16.15 -12.42 -32.71
N ALA A 590 17.10 -13.31 -32.58
CA ALA A 590 17.39 -14.07 -31.39
C ALA A 590 18.92 -14.31 -31.30
N GLY A 591 19.48 -14.14 -30.11
CA GLY A 591 20.93 -14.29 -29.90
C GLY A 591 21.43 -13.46 -28.72
N THR A 592 22.71 -13.24 -28.68
CA THR A 592 23.35 -12.33 -27.72
C THR A 592 23.02 -10.87 -28.01
N PRO A 593 23.13 -9.95 -27.03
CA PRO A 593 22.87 -8.53 -27.28
C PRO A 593 23.64 -7.93 -28.44
N LEU A 594 24.85 -8.41 -28.69
CA LEU A 594 25.67 -7.98 -29.83
C LEU A 594 25.11 -8.45 -31.19
N GLU A 595 24.61 -9.68 -31.27
CA GLU A 595 23.96 -10.20 -32.48
C GLU A 595 22.67 -9.45 -32.80
N ILE A 596 21.89 -9.08 -31.74
CA ILE A 596 20.68 -8.24 -31.91
C ILE A 596 21.04 -6.87 -32.48
N GLN A 597 22.13 -6.23 -31.99
CA GLN A 597 22.60 -4.92 -32.49
C GLN A 597 23.00 -4.95 -33.96
N GLN A 598 23.48 -6.09 -34.45
CA GLN A 598 23.90 -6.29 -35.84
C GLN A 598 22.74 -6.65 -36.78
N SER A 599 21.55 -6.96 -36.22
CA SER A 599 20.38 -7.34 -37.03
C SER A 599 19.67 -6.12 -37.57
N GLU A 600 19.76 -5.91 -38.90
CA GLU A 600 19.04 -4.84 -39.60
C GLU A 600 17.48 -4.96 -39.47
N ALA A 601 17.00 -6.18 -39.33
CA ALA A 601 15.54 -6.44 -39.16
C ALA A 601 15.04 -6.08 -37.77
N SER A 602 15.91 -6.03 -36.74
CA SER A 602 15.57 -5.73 -35.36
C SER A 602 15.49 -4.23 -35.12
N LEU A 603 14.30 -3.73 -34.86
CA LEU A 603 14.11 -2.33 -34.44
C LEU A 603 14.79 -2.06 -33.10
N THR A 604 14.74 -3.00 -32.17
CA THR A 604 15.48 -2.96 -30.89
C THR A 604 17.00 -2.84 -31.17
N GLY A 605 17.53 -3.66 -32.09
CA GLY A 605 18.92 -3.61 -32.49
C GLY A 605 19.37 -2.27 -33.10
N GLN A 606 18.49 -1.66 -33.93
CA GLN A 606 18.74 -0.32 -34.48
C GLN A 606 18.86 0.78 -33.42
N TYR A 607 18.02 0.73 -32.35
CA TYR A 607 18.15 1.66 -31.22
C TYR A 607 19.40 1.37 -30.38
N LEU A 608 19.68 0.10 -30.07
CA LEU A 608 20.85 -0.31 -29.28
C LEU A 608 22.21 0.00 -29.99
N SER A 609 22.25 -0.09 -31.31
CA SER A 609 23.42 0.29 -32.10
C SER A 609 23.54 1.80 -32.30
N GLY A 610 22.47 2.55 -32.02
CA GLY A 610 22.40 3.99 -32.24
C GLY A 610 22.17 4.40 -33.72
N ALA A 611 21.82 3.44 -34.60
CA ALA A 611 21.41 3.73 -35.98
C ALA A 611 20.10 4.56 -36.00
N VAL A 612 19.23 4.30 -35.06
CA VAL A 612 18.02 5.12 -34.78
C VAL A 612 18.15 5.71 -33.38
N ARG A 613 17.92 7.01 -33.24
CA ARG A 613 18.00 7.70 -31.94
C ARG A 613 16.87 8.69 -31.78
N ILE A 614 16.40 8.87 -30.54
CA ILE A 614 15.52 9.99 -30.19
C ILE A 614 16.38 11.27 -30.19
N PRO A 615 16.03 12.27 -31.01
CA PRO A 615 16.86 13.46 -31.18
C PRO A 615 16.88 14.32 -29.90
N ILE A 616 18.02 14.90 -29.58
CA ILE A 616 18.14 15.94 -28.57
C ILE A 616 17.62 17.25 -29.19
N PRO A 617 16.72 17.99 -28.55
CA PRO A 617 16.25 19.27 -29.09
C PRO A 617 17.40 20.27 -29.30
N LYS A 618 17.52 20.81 -30.51
CA LYS A 618 18.56 21.82 -30.83
C LYS A 618 18.33 23.12 -30.09
N HIS A 619 17.06 23.47 -29.85
CA HIS A 619 16.62 24.64 -29.12
C HIS A 619 15.57 24.23 -28.11
N ARG A 620 15.79 24.57 -26.86
CA ARG A 620 14.79 24.35 -25.79
C ARG A 620 13.95 25.61 -25.60
N VAL A 621 12.68 25.42 -25.26
CA VAL A 621 11.82 26.52 -24.81
C VAL A 621 12.34 26.99 -23.46
N ARG A 622 12.45 28.31 -23.26
CA ARG A 622 12.94 28.93 -22.03
C ARG A 622 11.77 29.60 -21.29
N PRO A 623 11.83 29.66 -19.96
CA PRO A 623 10.87 30.43 -19.20
C PRO A 623 10.84 31.91 -19.65
N GLU A 624 9.66 32.53 -19.70
CA GLU A 624 9.51 33.94 -20.03
C GLU A 624 10.28 34.83 -19.05
N THR A 625 10.28 34.47 -17.76
CA THR A 625 11.04 35.12 -16.71
C THR A 625 12.17 34.22 -16.24
N PRO A 626 13.43 34.72 -16.16
CA PRO A 626 14.55 33.92 -15.66
C PRO A 626 14.32 33.42 -14.22
N HIS A 627 14.77 32.19 -13.95
CA HIS A 627 14.66 31.54 -12.64
C HIS A 627 15.31 32.36 -11.50
N GLU A 628 16.39 33.04 -11.74
CA GLU A 628 17.12 33.90 -10.79
C GLU A 628 16.29 35.05 -10.22
N ARG A 629 15.13 35.38 -10.84
CA ARG A 629 14.19 36.40 -10.36
C ARG A 629 13.09 35.84 -9.44
N LEU A 630 13.10 34.55 -9.16
CA LEU A 630 12.14 33.95 -8.24
C LEU A 630 12.55 34.26 -6.79
N ASP A 631 11.57 34.69 -5.99
CA ASP A 631 11.71 34.90 -4.55
C ASP A 631 10.43 34.47 -3.87
N ARG A 632 10.53 33.90 -2.66
CA ARG A 632 9.37 33.47 -1.86
C ARG A 632 8.31 34.54 -1.69
N GLY A 633 8.70 35.77 -1.65
CA GLY A 633 7.81 36.92 -1.53
C GLY A 633 7.17 37.40 -2.85
N HIS A 634 7.71 37.01 -4.00
CA HIS A 634 7.23 37.42 -5.31
C HIS A 634 7.52 36.41 -6.40
N ILE A 635 6.49 35.72 -6.86
CA ILE A 635 6.57 34.79 -8.00
C ILE A 635 6.07 35.55 -9.23
N PRO A 636 6.93 35.81 -10.23
CA PRO A 636 6.54 36.54 -11.42
C PRO A 636 5.61 35.70 -12.32
N PRO A 637 4.91 36.35 -13.28
CA PRO A 637 4.13 35.65 -14.29
C PRO A 637 4.97 34.61 -15.06
N GLY A 638 4.32 33.52 -15.50
CA GLY A 638 4.96 32.38 -16.19
C GLY A 638 5.51 31.30 -15.29
N TRP A 639 5.24 31.36 -13.98
CA TRP A 639 5.64 30.33 -13.01
C TRP A 639 4.47 29.86 -12.14
N LEU A 640 4.49 28.56 -11.83
CA LEU A 640 3.66 27.92 -10.82
C LEU A 640 4.61 27.38 -9.74
N SER A 641 4.43 27.81 -8.49
CA SER A 641 5.40 27.51 -7.43
C SER A 641 4.72 26.92 -6.20
N VAL A 642 5.26 25.81 -5.70
CA VAL A 642 4.91 25.20 -4.43
C VAL A 642 5.91 25.69 -3.40
N ILE A 643 5.45 26.29 -2.31
CA ILE A 643 6.28 26.87 -1.26
C ILE A 643 6.13 26.07 0.03
N GLY A 644 7.27 25.69 0.63
CA GLY A 644 7.34 25.05 1.94
C GLY A 644 6.66 23.70 2.02
N ALA A 645 6.76 22.86 0.97
CA ALA A 645 6.21 21.51 0.98
C ALA A 645 6.94 20.64 2.00
N ARG A 646 6.18 19.99 2.93
CA ARG A 646 6.72 19.19 4.04
C ARG A 646 5.91 17.90 4.30
N GLU A 647 5.19 17.43 3.31
CA GLU A 647 4.47 16.16 3.41
C GLU A 647 5.44 14.98 3.29
N ASN A 648 5.20 13.92 4.03
CA ASN A 648 6.01 12.70 4.08
C ASN A 648 7.50 13.00 4.36
N ASN A 649 8.38 12.73 3.40
CA ASN A 649 9.82 12.95 3.52
C ASN A 649 10.29 14.33 3.00
N LEU A 650 9.41 15.17 2.48
CA LEU A 650 9.80 16.49 1.97
C LEU A 650 10.28 17.43 3.09
N LYS A 651 11.44 18.05 2.89
CA LYS A 651 12.13 18.89 3.88
C LYS A 651 11.88 20.38 3.64
N GLN A 652 10.62 20.79 3.69
CA GLN A 652 10.19 22.19 3.54
C GLN A 652 10.68 22.83 2.24
N VAL A 653 10.52 22.07 1.13
CA VAL A 653 11.04 22.44 -0.19
C VAL A 653 10.19 23.48 -0.90
N ASP A 654 10.85 24.34 -1.66
CA ASP A 654 10.25 25.24 -2.63
C ASP A 654 10.52 24.70 -4.03
N ALA A 655 9.47 24.46 -4.81
CA ALA A 655 9.56 23.87 -6.14
C ALA A 655 8.91 24.78 -7.18
N HIS A 656 9.63 25.04 -8.28
CA HIS A 656 9.23 26.00 -9.30
C HIS A 656 9.00 25.32 -10.65
N PHE A 657 7.80 25.45 -11.19
CA PHE A 657 7.38 24.88 -12.46
C PHE A 657 7.13 25.99 -13.47
N PRO A 658 7.96 26.12 -14.54
CA PRO A 658 7.71 27.09 -15.58
C PRO A 658 6.49 26.69 -16.41
N LEU A 659 5.58 27.66 -16.63
CA LEU A 659 4.37 27.47 -17.42
C LEU A 659 4.68 27.45 -18.93
N GLY A 660 3.91 26.67 -19.69
CA GLY A 660 4.09 26.54 -21.14
C GLY A 660 5.28 25.66 -21.55
N LEU A 661 5.95 24.98 -20.61
CA LEU A 661 7.13 24.15 -20.84
C LEU A 661 6.86 22.68 -20.54
N PHE A 662 7.76 21.84 -21.04
CA PHE A 662 7.85 20.43 -20.68
C PHE A 662 8.85 20.25 -19.53
N THR A 663 8.32 20.07 -18.31
CA THR A 663 9.09 19.87 -17.08
C THR A 663 9.12 18.39 -16.70
N CYS A 664 10.31 17.81 -16.54
CA CYS A 664 10.51 16.50 -15.94
C CYS A 664 10.85 16.63 -14.46
N VAL A 665 10.14 15.87 -13.61
CA VAL A 665 10.46 15.70 -12.19
C VAL A 665 11.21 14.38 -12.04
N THR A 666 12.49 14.45 -11.66
CA THR A 666 13.42 13.33 -11.62
C THR A 666 13.96 13.08 -10.23
N GLY A 667 14.78 12.04 -10.07
CA GLY A 667 15.43 11.67 -8.82
C GLY A 667 15.28 10.18 -8.48
N VAL A 668 16.06 9.71 -7.51
CA VAL A 668 16.06 8.31 -7.09
C VAL A 668 14.71 7.86 -6.57
N SER A 669 14.48 6.54 -6.51
CA SER A 669 13.26 5.98 -5.93
C SER A 669 13.10 6.40 -4.46
N GLY A 670 11.88 6.84 -4.08
CA GLY A 670 11.60 7.33 -2.72
C GLY A 670 12.13 8.74 -2.40
N SER A 671 12.64 9.52 -3.37
CA SER A 671 13.13 10.90 -3.13
C SER A 671 12.04 11.93 -2.85
N GLY A 672 10.74 11.58 -3.02
CA GLY A 672 9.61 12.47 -2.74
C GLY A 672 8.91 13.05 -3.97
N LYS A 673 9.22 12.58 -5.19
CA LYS A 673 8.63 13.06 -6.47
C LYS A 673 7.10 13.02 -6.46
N SER A 674 6.51 11.86 -6.21
CA SER A 674 5.05 11.69 -6.20
C SER A 674 4.41 12.48 -5.05
N THR A 675 5.07 12.59 -3.89
CA THR A 675 4.61 13.43 -2.79
C THR A 675 4.51 14.89 -3.20
N LEU A 676 5.54 15.45 -3.87
CA LEU A 676 5.54 16.84 -4.33
C LEU A 676 4.48 17.09 -5.42
N VAL A 677 4.46 16.23 -6.44
CA VAL A 677 3.63 16.44 -7.64
C VAL A 677 2.19 15.99 -7.39
N ASP A 678 1.97 14.77 -6.85
CA ASP A 678 0.63 14.21 -6.69
C ASP A 678 -0.03 14.65 -5.37
N ASP A 679 0.63 14.43 -4.21
CA ASP A 679 0.00 14.72 -2.92
C ASP A 679 -0.12 16.21 -2.65
N VAL A 680 0.83 17.05 -3.09
CA VAL A 680 0.78 18.50 -2.87
C VAL A 680 0.21 19.22 -4.08
N LEU A 681 0.94 19.29 -5.19
CA LEU A 681 0.61 20.17 -6.33
C LEU A 681 -0.73 19.78 -6.99
N ARG A 682 -0.89 18.52 -7.40
CA ARG A 682 -2.12 18.02 -8.04
C ARG A 682 -3.35 18.27 -7.17
N ARG A 683 -3.28 17.90 -5.88
CA ARG A 683 -4.43 18.04 -4.98
C ARG A 683 -4.79 19.49 -4.74
N VAL A 684 -3.82 20.41 -4.63
CA VAL A 684 -4.09 21.85 -4.52
C VAL A 684 -4.79 22.37 -5.79
N LEU A 685 -4.23 22.06 -6.98
CA LEU A 685 -4.82 22.46 -8.26
C LEU A 685 -6.23 21.89 -8.43
N SER A 686 -6.41 20.59 -8.15
CA SER A 686 -7.73 19.94 -8.24
C SER A 686 -8.74 20.54 -7.28
N ARG A 687 -8.32 20.89 -6.06
CA ARG A 687 -9.19 21.55 -5.07
C ARG A 687 -9.61 22.94 -5.55
N LYS A 688 -8.69 23.75 -6.04
CA LYS A 688 -8.94 25.12 -6.49
C LYS A 688 -9.73 25.18 -7.82
N LEU A 689 -9.34 24.36 -8.80
CA LEU A 689 -9.89 24.43 -10.17
C LEU A 689 -11.13 23.54 -10.36
N HIS A 690 -11.18 22.37 -9.68
CA HIS A 690 -12.23 21.38 -9.87
C HIS A 690 -13.06 21.08 -8.61
N ARG A 691 -12.84 21.83 -7.50
CA ARG A 691 -13.54 21.65 -6.21
C ARG A 691 -13.41 20.22 -5.68
N SER A 692 -12.26 19.58 -5.91
CA SER A 692 -11.96 18.24 -5.36
C SER A 692 -11.98 18.30 -3.84
N LYS A 693 -12.43 17.22 -3.21
CA LYS A 693 -12.46 17.05 -1.75
C LYS A 693 -11.17 16.44 -1.20
N GLU A 694 -10.24 16.06 -2.05
CA GLU A 694 -8.96 15.49 -1.63
C GLU A 694 -8.15 16.53 -0.85
N ARG A 695 -7.63 16.10 0.30
CA ARG A 695 -6.80 16.95 1.15
C ARG A 695 -5.40 17.04 0.56
N PRO A 696 -4.89 18.26 0.29
CA PRO A 696 -3.50 18.43 -0.11
C PRO A 696 -2.53 18.07 1.02
N GLY A 697 -1.36 17.56 0.64
CA GLY A 697 -0.26 17.36 1.58
C GLY A 697 0.21 18.66 2.24
N LEU A 698 0.93 18.54 3.33
CA LEU A 698 1.40 19.66 4.13
C LEU A 698 2.33 20.58 3.32
N HIS A 699 1.96 21.82 3.17
CA HIS A 699 2.70 22.86 2.48
C HIS A 699 2.32 24.25 3.03
N GLN A 700 3.08 25.27 2.69
CA GLN A 700 2.79 26.63 3.11
C GLN A 700 1.81 27.30 2.14
N SER A 701 2.12 27.34 0.85
CA SER A 701 1.26 27.92 -0.19
C SER A 701 1.61 27.40 -1.59
N VAL A 702 0.68 27.58 -2.53
CA VAL A 702 0.92 27.39 -3.97
C VAL A 702 0.55 28.68 -4.68
N VAL A 703 1.48 29.27 -5.43
CA VAL A 703 1.35 30.55 -6.08
C VAL A 703 1.37 30.38 -7.61
N GLY A 704 0.63 31.23 -8.34
CA GLY A 704 0.56 31.19 -9.81
C GLY A 704 -0.61 30.37 -10.36
N ILE A 705 -1.53 29.90 -9.50
CA ILE A 705 -2.70 29.06 -9.90
C ILE A 705 -3.65 29.84 -10.81
N GLU A 706 -3.75 31.15 -10.65
CA GLU A 706 -4.60 32.05 -11.44
C GLU A 706 -4.24 32.07 -12.93
N GLN A 707 -3.04 31.64 -13.29
CA GLN A 707 -2.57 31.54 -14.67
C GLN A 707 -3.01 30.23 -15.35
N VAL A 708 -3.60 29.30 -14.59
CA VAL A 708 -3.99 27.95 -15.03
C VAL A 708 -5.50 27.84 -15.09
N ASP A 709 -6.04 27.42 -16.23
CA ASP A 709 -7.48 27.21 -16.43
C ASP A 709 -7.95 25.82 -15.97
N LYS A 710 -7.11 24.81 -16.16
CA LYS A 710 -7.46 23.41 -15.97
C LYS A 710 -6.26 22.56 -15.59
N VAL A 711 -6.45 21.59 -14.74
CA VAL A 711 -5.48 20.51 -14.48
C VAL A 711 -6.03 19.18 -14.99
N ILE A 712 -5.20 18.43 -15.70
CA ILE A 712 -5.52 17.09 -16.22
C ILE A 712 -4.47 16.13 -15.69
N VAL A 713 -4.93 15.08 -15.02
CA VAL A 713 -4.08 14.03 -14.46
C VAL A 713 -4.18 12.80 -15.34
N ILE A 714 -3.04 12.32 -15.81
CA ILE A 714 -2.92 11.13 -16.66
C ILE A 714 -2.08 10.11 -15.89
N ASP A 715 -2.77 9.26 -15.12
CA ASP A 715 -2.19 8.20 -14.29
C ASP A 715 -2.40 6.81 -14.92
N GLN A 716 -1.78 5.79 -14.36
CA GLN A 716 -1.87 4.40 -14.80
C GLN A 716 -3.14 3.67 -14.34
N SER A 717 -4.07 4.36 -13.68
CA SER A 717 -5.32 3.75 -13.23
C SER A 717 -6.18 3.29 -14.42
N PRO A 718 -6.92 2.18 -14.28
CA PRO A 718 -7.79 1.69 -15.34
C PRO A 718 -8.77 2.76 -15.84
N ILE A 719 -9.09 2.77 -17.16
CA ILE A 719 -10.09 3.68 -17.75
C ILE A 719 -11.52 3.42 -17.27
N GLY A 720 -11.72 2.39 -16.47
CA GLY A 720 -12.96 2.04 -15.78
C GLY A 720 -12.89 0.66 -15.16
N ARG A 721 -13.73 0.43 -14.15
CA ARG A 721 -13.74 -0.79 -13.33
C ARG A 721 -14.68 -1.88 -13.83
N THR A 722 -15.42 -1.61 -14.91
CA THR A 722 -16.42 -2.54 -15.46
C THR A 722 -16.00 -3.03 -16.86
N PRO A 723 -16.43 -4.24 -17.28
CA PRO A 723 -16.18 -4.74 -18.62
C PRO A 723 -16.75 -3.86 -19.74
N ARG A 724 -17.64 -2.92 -19.42
CA ARG A 724 -18.25 -1.96 -20.37
C ARG A 724 -17.35 -0.81 -20.74
N SER A 725 -16.36 -0.49 -19.89
CA SER A 725 -15.36 0.54 -20.19
C SER A 725 -14.43 0.03 -21.29
N ASN A 726 -14.23 0.79 -22.34
CA ASN A 726 -13.35 0.42 -23.45
C ASN A 726 -12.74 1.67 -24.11
N PRO A 727 -11.66 1.52 -24.90
CA PRO A 727 -10.95 2.62 -25.53
C PRO A 727 -11.82 3.53 -26.39
N VAL A 728 -12.70 2.97 -27.23
CA VAL A 728 -13.52 3.76 -28.16
C VAL A 728 -14.57 4.61 -27.45
N THR A 729 -15.10 4.12 -26.33
CA THR A 729 -16.05 4.89 -25.51
C THR A 729 -15.33 5.99 -24.74
N TYR A 730 -14.17 5.70 -24.19
CA TYR A 730 -13.39 6.65 -23.39
C TYR A 730 -12.86 7.81 -24.28
N ALA A 731 -12.31 7.50 -25.45
CA ALA A 731 -11.91 8.50 -26.45
C ALA A 731 -13.10 9.29 -27.06
N GLY A 732 -14.33 8.84 -26.80
CA GLY A 732 -15.54 9.51 -27.26
C GLY A 732 -15.87 9.29 -28.74
N ALA A 733 -15.21 8.37 -29.44
CA ALA A 733 -15.48 8.03 -30.84
C ALA A 733 -16.78 7.21 -30.99
N PHE A 734 -17.16 6.44 -29.97
CA PHE A 734 -18.31 5.55 -30.02
C PHE A 734 -19.66 6.30 -30.21
N GLY A 735 -19.76 7.53 -29.71
CA GLY A 735 -20.95 8.39 -29.97
C GLY A 735 -21.21 8.59 -31.45
N ALA A 736 -20.21 9.06 -32.19
CA ALA A 736 -20.30 9.29 -33.63
C ALA A 736 -20.53 7.99 -34.43
N ILE A 737 -19.96 6.86 -33.99
CA ILE A 737 -20.18 5.55 -34.59
C ILE A 737 -21.65 5.11 -34.42
N ARG A 738 -22.23 5.27 -33.24
CA ARG A 738 -23.65 4.95 -33.00
C ARG A 738 -24.60 5.82 -33.80
N GLU A 739 -24.32 7.10 -33.92
CA GLU A 739 -25.09 8.03 -34.77
C GLU A 739 -25.04 7.63 -36.25
N LEU A 740 -23.85 7.23 -36.73
CA LEU A 740 -23.70 6.70 -38.08
C LEU A 740 -24.63 5.48 -38.33
N PHE A 741 -24.59 4.50 -37.38
CA PHE A 741 -25.43 3.29 -37.54
C PHE A 741 -26.93 3.61 -37.45
N ALA A 742 -27.33 4.55 -36.58
CA ALA A 742 -28.71 5.02 -36.49
C ALA A 742 -29.16 5.74 -37.77
N GLY A 743 -28.24 6.42 -38.45
CA GLY A 743 -28.50 7.14 -39.70
C GLY A 743 -28.66 6.25 -40.92
N LEU A 744 -28.34 4.95 -40.87
CA LEU A 744 -28.42 4.03 -42.00
C LEU A 744 -29.88 3.80 -42.42
N PRO A 745 -30.14 3.59 -43.72
CA PRO A 745 -31.51 3.34 -44.25
C PRO A 745 -32.23 2.20 -43.53
N ALA A 746 -31.52 1.09 -43.27
CA ALA A 746 -32.08 -0.07 -42.58
C ALA A 746 -32.47 0.23 -41.10
N SER A 747 -31.74 1.09 -40.43
CA SER A 747 -32.04 1.55 -39.06
C SER A 747 -33.25 2.48 -39.06
N ARG A 748 -33.31 3.43 -39.99
CA ARG A 748 -34.44 4.38 -40.11
C ARG A 748 -35.76 3.67 -40.38
N VAL A 749 -35.76 2.67 -41.28
CA VAL A 749 -36.94 1.85 -41.56
C VAL A 749 -37.45 1.11 -40.33
N ARG A 750 -36.55 0.69 -39.44
CA ARG A 750 -36.87 -0.04 -38.21
C ARG A 750 -37.10 0.88 -37.00
N GLY A 751 -36.97 2.20 -37.18
CA GLY A 751 -37.08 3.18 -36.08
C GLY A 751 -35.98 3.08 -35.03
N TYR A 752 -34.77 2.62 -35.41
CA TYR A 752 -33.63 2.46 -34.49
C TYR A 752 -32.90 3.80 -34.34
N ASP A 753 -32.79 4.23 -33.07
CA ASP A 753 -32.05 5.40 -32.67
C ASP A 753 -30.60 5.04 -32.26
N ALA A 754 -29.78 6.04 -31.87
CA ALA A 754 -28.44 5.81 -31.42
C ALA A 754 -28.37 5.02 -30.10
N GLY A 755 -29.44 4.99 -29.31
CA GLY A 755 -29.55 4.19 -28.09
C GLY A 755 -29.57 2.69 -28.36
N ARG A 756 -30.18 2.29 -29.52
CA ARG A 756 -30.20 0.89 -29.94
C ARG A 756 -28.83 0.28 -30.16
N PHE A 757 -27.87 1.09 -30.59
CA PHE A 757 -26.47 0.71 -30.80
C PHE A 757 -25.57 0.92 -29.55
N SER A 758 -26.19 1.12 -28.39
CA SER A 758 -25.48 1.20 -27.10
C SER A 758 -25.60 -0.12 -26.34
N PHE A 759 -24.47 -0.71 -25.94
CA PHE A 759 -24.45 -1.90 -25.08
C PHE A 759 -24.83 -1.57 -23.63
N ASN A 760 -24.95 -0.29 -23.23
CA ASN A 760 -25.34 0.15 -21.88
C ASN A 760 -26.86 0.35 -21.72
N VAL A 761 -27.60 0.46 -22.86
CA VAL A 761 -29.03 0.79 -22.85
C VAL A 761 -29.85 -0.44 -23.23
N LYS A 762 -30.99 -0.65 -22.58
CA LYS A 762 -31.94 -1.72 -22.93
C LYS A 762 -32.47 -1.52 -24.36
N GLY A 763 -32.76 -2.62 -25.00
CA GLY A 763 -33.37 -2.65 -26.35
C GLY A 763 -32.42 -3.18 -27.42
N GLY A 764 -31.17 -2.79 -27.48
CA GLY A 764 -30.19 -3.27 -28.46
C GLY A 764 -29.10 -4.20 -27.87
N ARG A 765 -28.90 -4.19 -26.59
CA ARG A 765 -27.91 -5.03 -25.91
C ARG A 765 -28.40 -6.48 -25.73
N CYS A 766 -27.49 -7.39 -25.52
CA CYS A 766 -27.81 -8.73 -25.03
C CYS A 766 -28.27 -8.64 -23.56
N GLU A 767 -29.51 -9.05 -23.28
CA GLU A 767 -30.07 -8.98 -21.92
C GLU A 767 -29.52 -10.09 -20.99
N ALA A 768 -28.97 -11.19 -21.54
CA ALA A 768 -28.39 -12.25 -20.73
C ALA A 768 -27.09 -11.85 -20.02
N CYS A 769 -26.28 -10.97 -20.63
CA CYS A 769 -25.06 -10.40 -20.03
C CYS A 769 -25.19 -8.88 -19.83
N GLU A 770 -26.37 -8.32 -20.03
CA GLU A 770 -26.63 -6.89 -19.92
C GLU A 770 -25.69 -5.98 -20.72
N GLY A 771 -25.09 -6.51 -21.79
CA GLY A 771 -24.14 -5.81 -22.64
C GLY A 771 -22.68 -5.93 -22.24
N ASP A 772 -22.36 -6.69 -21.20
CA ASP A 772 -20.97 -6.92 -20.75
C ASP A 772 -20.18 -7.82 -21.71
N GLY A 773 -20.87 -8.71 -22.45
CA GLY A 773 -20.27 -9.73 -23.29
C GLY A 773 -19.80 -10.95 -22.50
N VAL A 774 -19.66 -10.81 -21.18
CA VAL A 774 -19.22 -11.84 -20.23
C VAL A 774 -20.20 -11.94 -19.07
N LYS A 775 -20.28 -13.10 -18.43
CA LYS A 775 -20.99 -13.31 -17.16
C LYS A 775 -19.97 -13.38 -16.02
N ARG A 776 -20.22 -12.65 -14.96
CA ARG A 776 -19.43 -12.71 -13.74
C ARG A 776 -19.94 -13.86 -12.88
N ILE A 777 -19.05 -14.75 -12.52
CA ILE A 777 -19.28 -15.80 -11.53
C ILE A 777 -18.59 -15.37 -10.23
N GLU A 778 -19.39 -15.03 -9.23
CA GLU A 778 -18.88 -14.64 -7.91
C GLU A 778 -18.38 -15.87 -7.14
N MET A 779 -17.13 -15.82 -6.72
CA MET A 779 -16.48 -16.88 -5.95
C MET A 779 -16.21 -16.35 -4.54
N HIS A 780 -16.88 -16.91 -3.52
CA HIS A 780 -16.84 -16.41 -2.14
C HIS A 780 -15.43 -16.31 -1.51
N PHE A 781 -14.46 -17.10 -1.96
CA PHE A 781 -13.09 -17.15 -1.41
C PHE A 781 -11.99 -16.94 -2.45
N LEU A 782 -12.34 -16.77 -3.72
CA LEU A 782 -11.43 -16.60 -4.85
C LEU A 782 -11.81 -15.34 -5.63
N ALA A 783 -10.94 -14.88 -6.52
CA ALA A 783 -11.26 -13.79 -7.44
C ALA A 783 -12.41 -14.19 -8.36
N ASP A 784 -13.29 -13.21 -8.69
CA ASP A 784 -14.40 -13.44 -9.59
C ASP A 784 -13.94 -13.91 -10.97
N VAL A 785 -14.59 -14.92 -11.50
CA VAL A 785 -14.32 -15.46 -12.84
C VAL A 785 -15.27 -14.84 -13.85
N PHE A 786 -14.74 -14.36 -14.96
CA PHE A 786 -15.51 -13.84 -16.08
C PHE A 786 -15.54 -14.88 -17.20
N VAL A 787 -16.73 -15.38 -17.51
CA VAL A 787 -16.95 -16.39 -18.57
C VAL A 787 -17.69 -15.73 -19.73
N GLU A 788 -17.32 -16.06 -20.95
CA GLU A 788 -17.99 -15.55 -22.17
C GLU A 788 -19.50 -15.83 -22.11
N CYS A 789 -20.31 -14.88 -22.53
CA CYS A 789 -21.75 -15.03 -22.53
C CYS A 789 -22.22 -16.02 -23.61
N GLU A 790 -22.82 -17.12 -23.22
CA GLU A 790 -23.32 -18.19 -24.10
C GLU A 790 -24.35 -17.74 -25.12
N VAL A 791 -25.09 -16.63 -24.86
CA VAL A 791 -26.15 -16.13 -25.73
C VAL A 791 -25.61 -15.23 -26.85
N CYS A 792 -24.69 -14.32 -26.52
CA CYS A 792 -24.16 -13.37 -27.51
C CYS A 792 -22.73 -13.71 -27.95
N HIS A 793 -22.07 -14.70 -27.37
CA HIS A 793 -20.70 -15.09 -27.68
C HIS A 793 -19.76 -13.88 -27.73
N GLY A 794 -19.71 -13.11 -26.65
CA GLY A 794 -18.89 -11.91 -26.52
C GLY A 794 -19.37 -10.68 -27.28
N ARG A 795 -20.36 -10.81 -28.21
CA ARG A 795 -20.76 -9.74 -29.13
C ARG A 795 -21.54 -8.58 -28.48
N ARG A 796 -21.98 -8.69 -27.22
CA ARG A 796 -22.65 -7.65 -26.41
C ARG A 796 -24.05 -7.22 -26.86
N TYR A 797 -24.48 -7.50 -28.09
CA TYR A 797 -25.76 -7.08 -28.69
C TYR A 797 -26.67 -8.25 -28.95
N ASN A 798 -27.96 -7.94 -29.09
CA ASN A 798 -28.94 -8.89 -29.56
C ASN A 798 -28.86 -9.08 -31.11
N ARG A 799 -29.44 -10.17 -31.60
CA ARG A 799 -29.38 -10.57 -33.01
C ARG A 799 -29.92 -9.50 -33.97
N GLU A 800 -31.02 -8.84 -33.61
CA GLU A 800 -31.68 -7.84 -34.45
C GLU A 800 -30.80 -6.59 -34.68
N THR A 801 -30.05 -6.14 -33.64
CA THR A 801 -29.10 -5.03 -33.74
C THR A 801 -27.92 -5.40 -34.64
N LEU A 802 -27.45 -6.67 -34.57
CA LEU A 802 -26.36 -7.17 -35.40
C LEU A 802 -26.68 -7.34 -36.88
N GLU A 803 -27.96 -7.32 -37.28
CA GLU A 803 -28.37 -7.33 -38.70
C GLU A 803 -28.06 -6.00 -39.40
N ILE A 804 -27.92 -4.91 -38.67
CA ILE A 804 -27.57 -3.61 -39.24
C ILE A 804 -26.08 -3.57 -39.55
N THR A 805 -25.74 -3.32 -40.82
CA THR A 805 -24.34 -3.28 -41.26
C THR A 805 -24.01 -1.99 -42.00
N TYR A 806 -22.79 -1.50 -41.77
CA TYR A 806 -22.15 -0.43 -42.54
C TYR A 806 -20.93 -1.00 -43.26
N LYS A 807 -20.82 -0.85 -44.56
CA LYS A 807 -19.77 -1.47 -45.40
C LYS A 807 -19.56 -2.96 -45.09
N GLY A 808 -20.63 -3.71 -44.82
CA GLY A 808 -20.60 -5.15 -44.55
C GLY A 808 -20.17 -5.53 -43.12
N ARG A 809 -20.00 -4.58 -42.19
CA ARG A 809 -19.64 -4.80 -40.79
C ARG A 809 -20.76 -4.31 -39.88
N ASN A 810 -21.14 -5.12 -38.87
CA ASN A 810 -22.09 -4.72 -37.83
C ASN A 810 -21.38 -4.03 -36.68
N ILE A 811 -22.14 -3.55 -35.69
CA ILE A 811 -21.58 -2.77 -34.55
C ILE A 811 -20.65 -3.60 -33.66
N ALA A 812 -20.85 -4.91 -33.51
CA ALA A 812 -19.96 -5.79 -32.78
C ALA A 812 -18.65 -6.03 -33.56
N ASP A 813 -18.72 -6.24 -34.89
CA ASP A 813 -17.54 -6.36 -35.75
C ASP A 813 -16.69 -5.08 -35.68
N VAL A 814 -17.30 -3.90 -35.51
CA VAL A 814 -16.60 -2.63 -35.31
C VAL A 814 -15.90 -2.60 -33.99
N LEU A 815 -16.50 -3.09 -32.89
CA LEU A 815 -15.83 -3.16 -31.57
C LEU A 815 -14.65 -4.14 -31.56
N ASP A 816 -14.66 -5.14 -32.43
CA ASP A 816 -13.57 -6.10 -32.59
C ASP A 816 -12.43 -5.59 -33.48
N MET A 817 -12.64 -4.50 -34.25
CA MET A 817 -11.58 -3.89 -35.05
C MET A 817 -10.48 -3.33 -34.16
N ASN A 818 -9.23 -3.43 -34.62
CA ASN A 818 -8.12 -2.67 -34.05
C ASN A 818 -8.27 -1.18 -34.45
N VAL A 819 -7.64 -0.29 -33.68
CA VAL A 819 -7.64 1.16 -33.94
C VAL A 819 -7.15 1.44 -35.37
N ASP A 820 -6.05 0.79 -35.83
CA ASP A 820 -5.50 0.93 -37.18
C ASP A 820 -6.51 0.57 -38.28
N GLU A 821 -7.28 -0.50 -38.08
CA GLU A 821 -8.35 -0.93 -39.00
C GLU A 821 -9.51 0.05 -38.99
N ALA A 822 -9.88 0.51 -37.78
CA ALA A 822 -10.97 1.46 -37.63
C ALA A 822 -10.65 2.82 -38.23
N CYS A 823 -9.42 3.31 -38.13
CA CYS A 823 -8.98 4.55 -38.80
C CYS A 823 -9.19 4.46 -40.31
N ARG A 824 -8.81 3.34 -40.95
CA ARG A 824 -9.03 3.14 -42.37
C ARG A 824 -10.52 3.01 -42.72
N PHE A 825 -11.30 2.30 -41.90
CA PHE A 825 -12.72 2.03 -42.10
C PHE A 825 -13.56 3.30 -41.99
N PHE A 826 -13.28 4.18 -41.02
CA PHE A 826 -13.99 5.42 -40.74
C PHE A 826 -13.34 6.67 -41.34
N ARG A 827 -12.38 6.56 -42.24
CA ARG A 827 -11.64 7.69 -42.83
C ARG A 827 -12.55 8.82 -43.33
N ASN A 828 -13.77 8.47 -43.87
CA ASN A 828 -14.72 9.44 -44.41
C ASN A 828 -15.74 9.95 -43.35
N ILE A 829 -15.55 9.66 -42.07
CA ILE A 829 -16.40 10.07 -40.95
C ILE A 829 -15.58 10.90 -39.97
N PRO A 830 -15.42 12.21 -40.20
CA PRO A 830 -14.46 13.06 -39.45
C PRO A 830 -14.63 13.00 -37.93
N GLN A 831 -15.90 13.02 -37.46
CA GLN A 831 -16.19 13.00 -36.01
C GLN A 831 -15.71 11.73 -35.28
N ALA A 832 -15.62 10.59 -35.96
CA ALA A 832 -15.07 9.35 -35.42
C ALA A 832 -13.58 9.26 -35.76
N PHE A 833 -13.18 9.64 -36.96
CA PHE A 833 -11.83 9.52 -37.48
C PHE A 833 -10.81 10.31 -36.66
N ASP A 834 -11.07 11.58 -36.34
CA ASP A 834 -10.14 12.44 -35.57
C ASP A 834 -9.83 11.85 -34.18
N LYS A 835 -10.84 11.24 -33.56
CA LYS A 835 -10.68 10.59 -32.25
C LYS A 835 -9.94 9.25 -32.33
N LEU A 836 -10.11 8.53 -33.41
CA LEU A 836 -9.40 7.27 -33.66
C LEU A 836 -7.92 7.52 -34.01
N VAL A 837 -7.66 8.56 -34.81
CA VAL A 837 -6.27 8.99 -35.11
C VAL A 837 -5.52 9.37 -33.84
N ALA A 838 -6.16 10.06 -32.89
CA ALA A 838 -5.52 10.37 -31.61
C ALA A 838 -5.11 9.10 -30.84
N LEU A 839 -5.87 7.99 -30.94
CA LEU A 839 -5.47 6.70 -30.35
C LEU A 839 -4.31 6.05 -31.15
N GLU A 840 -4.26 6.23 -32.46
CA GLU A 840 -3.16 5.73 -33.30
C GLU A 840 -1.87 6.53 -33.04
N ASP A 841 -1.96 7.85 -32.91
CA ASP A 841 -0.84 8.74 -32.65
C ASP A 841 -0.10 8.42 -31.33
N VAL A 842 -0.83 8.00 -30.30
CA VAL A 842 -0.22 7.53 -29.02
C VAL A 842 0.28 6.09 -29.08
N GLY A 843 0.32 5.45 -30.26
CA GLY A 843 0.85 4.11 -30.43
C GLY A 843 -0.10 2.98 -30.02
N LEU A 844 -1.42 3.21 -29.96
CA LEU A 844 -2.42 2.21 -29.60
C LEU A 844 -3.12 1.58 -30.83
N GLY A 845 -2.52 1.66 -32.01
CA GLY A 845 -3.06 1.14 -33.26
C GLY A 845 -3.48 -0.34 -33.23
N TYR A 846 -2.81 -1.14 -32.40
CA TYR A 846 -3.06 -2.57 -32.23
C TYR A 846 -4.21 -2.92 -31.28
N VAL A 847 -4.63 -1.99 -30.43
CA VAL A 847 -5.67 -2.21 -29.40
C VAL A 847 -7.04 -2.33 -30.05
N ARG A 848 -7.87 -3.27 -29.60
CA ARG A 848 -9.25 -3.38 -30.10
C ARG A 848 -10.13 -2.29 -29.52
N LEU A 849 -11.03 -1.73 -30.34
CA LEU A 849 -11.94 -0.66 -29.93
C LEU A 849 -12.81 -1.04 -28.74
N GLY A 850 -13.31 -2.26 -28.70
CA GLY A 850 -14.16 -2.81 -27.64
C GLY A 850 -13.43 -3.56 -26.53
N GLN A 851 -12.10 -3.55 -26.49
CA GLN A 851 -11.31 -4.20 -25.44
C GLN A 851 -11.71 -3.67 -24.06
N SER A 852 -11.93 -4.57 -23.10
CA SER A 852 -12.29 -4.15 -21.75
C SER A 852 -11.20 -3.31 -21.10
N GLY A 853 -11.56 -2.22 -20.43
CA GLY A 853 -10.62 -1.36 -19.72
C GLY A 853 -9.86 -2.08 -18.60
N SER A 854 -10.41 -3.16 -18.07
CA SER A 854 -9.76 -3.99 -17.05
C SER A 854 -8.66 -4.92 -17.60
N THR A 855 -8.63 -5.13 -18.94
CA THR A 855 -7.62 -5.97 -19.62
C THR A 855 -6.49 -5.15 -20.24
N LEU A 856 -6.58 -3.83 -20.17
CA LEU A 856 -5.50 -2.95 -20.62
C LEU A 856 -4.39 -2.91 -19.56
N SER A 857 -3.16 -2.88 -20.03
CA SER A 857 -2.02 -2.57 -19.15
C SER A 857 -2.12 -1.14 -18.60
N GLY A 858 -1.43 -0.83 -17.50
CA GLY A 858 -1.41 0.51 -16.94
C GLY A 858 -0.95 1.57 -17.95
N GLY A 859 0.09 1.29 -18.73
CA GLY A 859 0.57 2.17 -19.79
C GLY A 859 -0.40 2.33 -20.96
N GLU A 860 -1.14 1.27 -21.35
CA GLU A 860 -2.19 1.37 -22.38
C GLU A 860 -3.35 2.24 -21.88
N ALA A 861 -3.81 2.04 -20.64
CA ALA A 861 -4.86 2.86 -20.04
C ALA A 861 -4.48 4.34 -19.99
N GLN A 862 -3.24 4.64 -19.61
CA GLN A 862 -2.70 6.00 -19.57
C GLN A 862 -2.67 6.63 -20.97
N ARG A 863 -2.24 5.91 -21.99
CA ARG A 863 -2.22 6.39 -23.38
C ARG A 863 -3.65 6.60 -23.94
N VAL A 864 -4.63 5.78 -23.56
CA VAL A 864 -6.04 6.03 -23.91
C VAL A 864 -6.53 7.35 -23.30
N LYS A 865 -6.16 7.66 -22.04
CA LYS A 865 -6.48 8.95 -21.40
C LYS A 865 -5.84 10.10 -22.14
N LEU A 866 -4.57 9.97 -22.51
CA LEU A 866 -3.83 10.97 -23.27
C LEU A 866 -4.49 11.23 -24.64
N ALA A 867 -4.83 10.17 -25.38
CA ALA A 867 -5.52 10.28 -26.66
C ALA A 867 -6.87 11.01 -26.57
N ALA A 868 -7.63 10.76 -25.50
CA ALA A 868 -8.90 11.44 -25.27
C ALA A 868 -8.73 12.97 -25.06
N GLU A 869 -7.63 13.39 -24.43
CA GLU A 869 -7.34 14.81 -24.25
C GLU A 869 -6.78 15.46 -25.52
N LEU A 870 -5.97 14.74 -26.31
CA LEU A 870 -5.51 15.23 -27.64
C LEU A 870 -6.66 15.52 -28.60
N ALA A 871 -7.72 14.72 -28.55
CA ALA A 871 -8.90 14.92 -29.37
C ALA A 871 -9.74 16.14 -28.97
N ARG A 872 -9.40 16.85 -27.89
CA ARG A 872 -10.08 18.05 -27.39
C ARG A 872 -9.36 19.32 -27.82
N LYS A 873 -10.11 20.41 -27.98
CA LYS A 873 -9.51 21.74 -28.22
C LYS A 873 -8.78 22.19 -26.94
N SER A 874 -7.50 22.50 -27.09
CA SER A 874 -6.67 23.06 -26.03
C SER A 874 -6.98 24.55 -25.79
N THR A 875 -6.95 24.99 -24.53
CA THR A 875 -7.03 26.39 -24.15
C THR A 875 -5.66 27.08 -24.16
N GLY A 876 -4.55 26.31 -24.22
CA GLY A 876 -3.19 26.81 -24.13
C GLY A 876 -2.76 27.17 -22.68
N ARG A 877 -3.60 26.91 -21.67
CA ARG A 877 -3.32 27.17 -20.25
C ARG A 877 -3.63 25.97 -19.35
N THR A 878 -3.59 24.76 -19.95
CA THR A 878 -3.84 23.51 -19.22
C THR A 878 -2.54 22.98 -18.66
N VAL A 879 -2.56 22.56 -17.38
CA VAL A 879 -1.48 21.81 -16.75
C VAL A 879 -1.79 20.32 -16.87
N TYR A 880 -0.92 19.58 -17.54
CA TYR A 880 -0.96 18.13 -17.61
C TYR A 880 0.02 17.55 -16.60
N ILE A 881 -0.45 16.70 -15.71
CA ILE A 881 0.37 15.97 -14.75
C ILE A 881 0.36 14.50 -15.16
N MET A 882 1.54 13.94 -15.37
CA MET A 882 1.73 12.57 -15.82
C MET A 882 2.73 11.85 -14.91
N ASP A 883 2.41 10.61 -14.56
CA ASP A 883 3.26 9.75 -13.75
C ASP A 883 3.78 8.61 -14.62
N GLU A 884 5.09 8.60 -14.89
CA GLU A 884 5.83 7.59 -15.67
C GLU A 884 5.12 7.18 -16.97
N PRO A 885 4.85 8.09 -17.91
CA PRO A 885 4.09 7.78 -19.12
C PRO A 885 4.80 6.83 -20.09
N THR A 886 6.09 6.56 -19.91
CA THR A 886 6.89 5.64 -20.74
C THR A 886 6.91 4.20 -20.23
N THR A 887 6.21 3.92 -19.13
CA THR A 887 6.11 2.58 -18.55
C THR A 887 5.63 1.55 -19.58
N GLY A 888 6.41 0.45 -19.75
CA GLY A 888 6.08 -0.64 -20.67
C GLY A 888 6.22 -0.30 -22.16
N LEU A 889 6.93 0.77 -22.49
CA LEU A 889 7.11 1.20 -23.87
C LEU A 889 8.48 0.83 -24.43
N HIS A 890 8.46 0.30 -25.64
CA HIS A 890 9.64 0.16 -26.46
C HIS A 890 10.16 1.55 -26.93
N PHE A 891 11.45 1.69 -27.24
CA PHE A 891 12.08 2.94 -27.68
C PHE A 891 11.33 3.65 -28.81
N ALA A 892 10.83 2.89 -29.81
CA ALA A 892 10.04 3.43 -30.91
C ALA A 892 8.67 4.00 -30.46
N ASP A 893 8.06 3.40 -29.46
CA ASP A 893 6.80 3.89 -28.89
C ASP A 893 7.05 5.14 -28.03
N ILE A 894 8.17 5.20 -27.31
CA ILE A 894 8.63 6.40 -26.58
C ILE A 894 8.84 7.57 -27.55
N HIS A 895 9.48 7.30 -28.70
CA HIS A 895 9.69 8.33 -29.72
C HIS A 895 8.37 8.96 -30.19
N LYS A 896 7.38 8.13 -30.52
CA LYS A 896 6.04 8.61 -30.89
C LYS A 896 5.33 9.38 -29.76
N LEU A 897 5.43 8.87 -28.53
CA LEU A 897 4.84 9.54 -27.38
C LEU A 897 5.44 10.93 -27.18
N LEU A 898 6.77 11.06 -27.31
CA LEU A 898 7.45 12.36 -27.22
C LEU A 898 6.99 13.36 -28.27
N GLU A 899 6.76 12.93 -29.52
CA GLU A 899 6.19 13.81 -30.56
C GLU A 899 4.83 14.35 -30.14
N VAL A 900 4.00 13.51 -29.49
CA VAL A 900 2.70 13.90 -28.99
C VAL A 900 2.81 14.88 -27.82
N LEU A 901 3.69 14.62 -26.87
CA LEU A 901 3.91 15.51 -25.71
C LEU A 901 4.43 16.88 -26.15
N LEU A 902 5.36 16.89 -27.10
CA LEU A 902 5.87 18.16 -27.66
C LEU A 902 4.79 18.95 -28.40
N LYS A 903 3.90 18.30 -29.15
CA LYS A 903 2.73 18.97 -29.76
C LYS A 903 1.81 19.60 -28.72
N LEU A 904 1.57 18.93 -27.57
CA LEU A 904 0.78 19.49 -26.48
C LEU A 904 1.44 20.71 -25.85
N ARG A 905 2.76 20.67 -25.62
CA ARG A 905 3.55 21.81 -25.16
C ARG A 905 3.49 22.98 -26.16
N ASP A 906 3.72 22.72 -27.43
CA ASP A 906 3.75 23.75 -28.49
C ASP A 906 2.37 24.41 -28.68
N ALA A 907 1.28 23.76 -28.22
CA ALA A 907 -0.04 24.37 -28.11
C ALA A 907 -0.19 25.31 -26.88
N GLY A 908 0.88 25.62 -26.16
CA GLY A 908 0.93 26.54 -25.02
C GLY A 908 0.67 25.88 -23.65
N ASN A 909 0.48 24.56 -23.59
CA ASN A 909 0.19 23.87 -22.33
C ASN A 909 1.46 23.58 -21.50
N THR A 910 1.27 23.44 -20.21
CA THR A 910 2.34 23.03 -19.29
C THR A 910 2.29 21.52 -19.08
N LEU A 911 3.42 20.85 -19.26
CA LEU A 911 3.56 19.43 -18.98
C LEU A 911 4.45 19.25 -17.75
N ILE A 912 3.96 18.54 -16.74
CA ILE A 912 4.71 18.15 -15.54
C ILE A 912 4.71 16.61 -15.52
N VAL A 913 5.88 16.02 -15.74
CA VAL A 913 6.02 14.58 -15.96
C VAL A 913 7.02 14.02 -14.95
N ILE A 914 6.58 13.10 -14.11
CA ILE A 914 7.49 12.30 -13.29
C ILE A 914 8.09 11.23 -14.20
N GLU A 915 9.42 11.18 -14.32
CA GLU A 915 10.10 10.26 -15.24
C GLU A 915 11.46 9.80 -14.76
N HIS A 916 11.79 8.58 -15.20
CA HIS A 916 13.09 7.94 -14.97
C HIS A 916 13.80 7.61 -16.27
N ASN A 917 13.10 7.59 -17.39
CA ASN A 917 13.64 7.30 -18.71
C ASN A 917 14.50 8.46 -19.21
N LEU A 918 15.81 8.21 -19.42
CA LEU A 918 16.77 9.24 -19.85
C LEU A 918 16.45 9.79 -21.24
N GLU A 919 15.85 9.00 -22.13
CA GLU A 919 15.44 9.44 -23.45
C GLU A 919 14.38 10.55 -23.38
N VAL A 920 13.48 10.47 -22.41
CA VAL A 920 12.49 11.52 -22.14
C VAL A 920 13.13 12.71 -21.42
N ILE A 921 13.93 12.45 -20.40
CA ILE A 921 14.55 13.49 -19.57
C ILE A 921 15.45 14.39 -20.44
N LYS A 922 16.22 13.80 -21.39
CA LYS A 922 17.08 14.60 -22.30
C LYS A 922 16.28 15.50 -23.26
N THR A 923 15.00 15.22 -23.50
CA THR A 923 14.14 16.02 -24.40
C THR A 923 13.35 17.12 -23.66
N ALA A 924 13.28 17.09 -22.33
CA ALA A 924 12.58 18.08 -21.51
C ALA A 924 13.18 19.49 -21.66
N ASP A 925 12.35 20.51 -21.50
CA ASP A 925 12.79 21.91 -21.43
C ASP A 925 13.36 22.28 -20.06
N TRP A 926 12.79 21.68 -19.00
CA TRP A 926 13.15 21.91 -17.60
C TRP A 926 13.16 20.63 -16.80
N ILE A 927 14.08 20.50 -15.87
CA ILE A 927 14.18 19.37 -14.94
C ILE A 927 14.14 19.91 -13.52
N LEU A 928 13.41 19.22 -12.65
CA LEU A 928 13.41 19.38 -11.20
C LEU A 928 13.84 18.04 -10.60
N ASP A 929 15.08 17.99 -10.08
CA ASP A 929 15.69 16.76 -9.56
C ASP A 929 15.63 16.70 -8.05
N LEU A 930 14.95 15.68 -7.51
CA LEU A 930 14.80 15.46 -6.07
C LEU A 930 15.77 14.40 -5.58
N GLY A 931 16.31 14.61 -4.38
CA GLY A 931 17.27 13.71 -3.77
C GLY A 931 17.73 14.21 -2.40
N PRO A 932 19.03 13.98 -2.09
CA PRO A 932 20.01 13.18 -2.86
C PRO A 932 19.72 11.67 -2.84
N GLU A 933 19.08 11.16 -1.79
CA GLU A 933 18.75 9.75 -1.59
C GLU A 933 17.22 9.53 -1.47
N GLY A 934 16.79 8.28 -1.21
CA GLY A 934 15.40 7.94 -0.89
C GLY A 934 15.09 8.04 0.60
N GLY A 935 13.80 8.10 0.95
CA GLY A 935 13.32 8.13 2.34
C GLY A 935 13.75 9.38 3.12
N ALA A 936 14.14 9.21 4.38
CA ALA A 936 14.51 10.31 5.26
C ALA A 936 15.76 11.08 4.80
N ALA A 937 16.65 10.44 4.04
CA ALA A 937 17.85 11.07 3.46
C ALA A 937 17.56 11.82 2.15
N GLY A 938 16.32 11.72 1.65
CA GLY A 938 15.82 12.46 0.47
C GLY A 938 14.98 13.67 0.83
N GLY A 939 14.09 14.04 -0.06
CA GLY A 939 13.10 15.09 0.18
C GLY A 939 13.60 16.50 0.00
N GLU A 940 14.70 16.69 -0.73
CA GLU A 940 15.28 18.00 -1.08
C GLU A 940 15.34 18.16 -2.60
N ILE A 941 15.31 19.40 -3.08
CA ILE A 941 15.62 19.69 -4.49
C ILE A 941 17.14 19.80 -4.61
N VAL A 942 17.72 18.90 -5.37
CA VAL A 942 19.17 18.84 -5.61
C VAL A 942 19.59 19.90 -6.65
N VAL A 943 18.81 20.00 -7.71
CA VAL A 943 19.04 20.97 -8.81
C VAL A 943 17.77 21.13 -9.61
N GLU A 944 17.53 22.34 -10.12
CA GLU A 944 16.51 22.64 -11.10
C GLU A 944 17.07 23.46 -12.25
N GLY A 945 16.58 23.23 -13.46
CA GLY A 945 17.08 23.89 -14.66
C GLY A 945 16.95 23.07 -15.92
N PRO A 946 17.45 23.57 -17.07
CA PRO A 946 17.51 22.77 -18.29
C PRO A 946 18.44 21.57 -18.14
N PRO A 947 18.24 20.48 -18.95
CA PRO A 947 19.01 19.26 -18.85
C PRO A 947 20.54 19.45 -18.83
N GLU A 948 21.04 20.45 -19.56
CA GLU A 948 22.49 20.77 -19.63
C GLU A 948 23.04 21.33 -18.29
N VAL A 949 22.18 21.95 -17.46
CA VAL A 949 22.55 22.43 -16.12
C VAL A 949 22.56 21.25 -15.15
N VAL A 950 21.54 20.41 -15.20
CA VAL A 950 21.43 19.22 -14.35
C VAL A 950 22.56 18.24 -14.60
N ALA A 951 22.95 18.03 -15.85
CA ALA A 951 24.08 17.17 -16.25
C ALA A 951 25.44 17.58 -15.66
N LYS A 952 25.59 18.86 -15.27
CA LYS A 952 26.80 19.40 -14.63
C LYS A 952 26.78 19.30 -13.11
N CYS A 953 25.64 19.00 -12.52
CA CYS A 953 25.50 18.90 -11.06
C CYS A 953 26.04 17.56 -10.56
N LEU A 954 27.16 17.57 -9.83
CA LEU A 954 27.81 16.39 -9.29
C LEU A 954 27.01 15.68 -8.20
N LEU A 955 26.11 16.38 -7.53
CA LEU A 955 25.25 15.83 -6.47
C LEU A 955 24.03 15.10 -7.05
N SER A 956 23.67 15.39 -8.30
CA SER A 956 22.54 14.76 -8.98
C SER A 956 22.93 13.39 -9.55
N HIS A 957 22.25 12.36 -9.07
CA HIS A 957 22.37 11.04 -9.68
C HIS A 957 21.84 11.04 -11.11
N THR A 958 20.70 11.68 -11.36
CA THR A 958 20.13 11.87 -12.71
C THR A 958 21.12 12.59 -13.61
N GLY A 959 21.75 13.67 -13.12
CA GLY A 959 22.77 14.44 -13.86
C GLY A 959 23.96 13.61 -14.31
N ARG A 960 24.43 12.70 -13.47
CA ARG A 960 25.55 11.79 -13.79
C ARG A 960 25.25 10.87 -14.98
N TYR A 961 24.05 10.31 -15.07
CA TYR A 961 23.66 9.47 -16.21
C TYR A 961 23.34 10.33 -17.44
N LEU A 962 22.68 11.46 -17.25
CA LEU A 962 22.34 12.40 -18.33
C LEU A 962 23.58 12.99 -19.02
N SER A 963 24.67 13.25 -18.29
CA SER A 963 25.93 13.76 -18.86
C SER A 963 26.52 12.81 -19.90
N ARG A 964 26.34 11.49 -19.78
CA ARG A 964 26.80 10.49 -20.77
C ARG A 964 26.03 10.56 -22.08
N MET A 965 24.77 11.06 -22.05
CA MET A 965 23.90 11.15 -23.22
C MET A 965 23.99 12.50 -23.93
N LEU A 966 24.27 13.56 -23.20
CA LEU A 966 24.37 14.92 -23.76
C LEU A 966 25.77 15.22 -24.34
N GLY A 967 26.78 14.41 -24.01
CA GLY A 967 28.19 14.50 -24.53
C GLY A 967 29.03 15.32 -23.59
#